data_98446b30bd97de789f1b29bfc1e2fd3b
#
_entry.id   98446b30bd97de789f1b29bfc1e2fd3b
#
_cell.length_a   1.000
_cell.length_b   1.000
_cell.length_c   1.000
_cell.angle_alpha   90.00
_cell.angle_beta   90.00
_cell.angle_gamma   90.00
#
_symmetry.space_group_name_H-M   'P 1'
#
loop_
_entity.id
_entity.type
_entity.pdbx_description
1 polymer ?
#
loop_
_entity_poly.entity_id
_entity_poly.type
_entity_poly.pdbx_seq_one_letter_code
_entity_poly.pdbx_strand_id
1 'polypeptide(L)'
;MSVAERFISIPVEVCIPVTLPNPFTATRHMLHGGDYNPDQWLHRPDILESDPELMDRAGVNTVSLGIFSWAAMEPNEGDFRFDWLDDVMDRLHKKEISVLLATPGAARPHWMGQKYPEVLPVNAEGVRQPCRGRHWFCRTSQVYRDKVHTINAELAQRYQSHPALLGWHINNEYGGAPGYAHCYCERCLAGFRSWLRRRYDDDLDRLNQSWWTTFWAHTYTDWSQIRPDDPTNESCLLNWYRYQSDLIVDFARHEIDAVKTFSAHPVTTNFHGHMSFFDHREMASLLDFLSFDAYPQIEGSAADRDRRRWVSYVSDMVRGFAPHRPWVLLESCPSQPQHKPLARLKRPGVHRSLSLQHVAHGADGVMYFQWRAGRGGKEKLHGAVVMHDTPADTRVFREVASLSSDLNRLKPVCGSSCPSSVAIVWDVHSEWAWQCNHGLTSEPSPRAQLPAHYEPFWTRGIGVDIVDSTADFSAYQLVIVPGVFLLRPGFADRLMAIATTGCHVVLHPLTGWVDDDLCVLPGGRLGPELREACGIYPEEIDFLRPDERVLLEPSEWVRGDAVKRCDLVRTDGAEVMITYQSDFYAGYPALTRKEYGQGAFWYCACGLEAQGYDRLYARLCEIAGVSGPLKTESTSLVIRERRSEETRFVFVLNLTQTPNRVSVGAGWVSALTGESISDEVVVGANDVLILSQPIEGR
;
A
#
# COMPACT_ATOMS: atom_id res chain seq x y z
N MET A 1 -4.97 22.56 -30.30
CA MET A 1 -6.12 22.12 -29.47
C MET A 1 -5.63 22.12 -28.03
N SER A 2 -6.26 22.90 -27.16
CA SER A 2 -5.79 23.12 -25.79
C SER A 2 -6.00 21.86 -24.94
N VAL A 3 -5.15 21.64 -23.93
CA VAL A 3 -5.17 20.54 -22.95
C VAL A 3 -6.52 20.42 -22.20
N ALA A 4 -7.41 21.40 -22.32
CA ALA A 4 -8.73 21.42 -21.67
C ALA A 4 -9.76 20.40 -22.24
N GLU A 5 -9.52 19.79 -23.40
CA GLU A 5 -10.54 18.95 -24.07
C GLU A 5 -10.35 17.43 -23.90
N ARG A 6 -9.35 16.95 -23.15
CA ARG A 6 -9.05 15.50 -23.05
C ARG A 6 -9.43 14.79 -21.77
N PHE A 7 -10.06 15.47 -20.82
CA PHE A 7 -10.58 14.77 -19.64
C PHE A 7 -12.01 14.25 -19.89
N ILE A 8 -12.11 13.15 -20.62
CA ILE A 8 -13.37 12.41 -20.74
C ILE A 8 -13.52 11.60 -19.45
N SER A 9 -14.57 11.85 -18.69
CA SER A 9 -15.01 10.91 -17.66
C SER A 9 -15.47 9.64 -18.38
N ILE A 10 -14.67 8.59 -18.33
CA ILE A 10 -15.11 7.26 -18.75
C ILE A 10 -16.05 6.77 -17.65
N PRO A 11 -17.30 6.36 -17.97
CA PRO A 11 -18.10 5.61 -17.03
C PRO A 11 -17.28 4.40 -16.57
N VAL A 12 -17.33 4.07 -15.28
CA VAL A 12 -16.79 2.81 -14.79
C VAL A 12 -17.63 1.68 -15.42
N GLU A 13 -17.28 1.31 -16.63
CA GLU A 13 -17.70 0.01 -17.14
C GLU A 13 -17.04 -1.04 -16.26
N VAL A 14 -17.86 -1.94 -15.75
CA VAL A 14 -17.44 -3.15 -15.05
C VAL A 14 -16.50 -3.90 -15.99
N CYS A 15 -15.21 -3.64 -15.89
CA CYS A 15 -14.20 -4.41 -16.62
C CYS A 15 -14.27 -5.84 -16.08
N ILE A 16 -14.75 -6.75 -16.89
CA ILE A 16 -14.45 -8.17 -16.79
C ILE A 16 -12.93 -8.27 -16.59
N PRO A 17 -12.41 -8.97 -15.57
CA PRO A 17 -10.99 -9.05 -15.34
C PRO A 17 -10.33 -9.71 -16.56
N VAL A 18 -9.75 -8.91 -17.42
CA VAL A 18 -8.77 -9.38 -18.38
C VAL A 18 -7.59 -9.78 -17.50
N THR A 19 -7.37 -11.09 -17.37
CA THR A 19 -6.14 -11.63 -16.79
C THR A 19 -4.99 -11.16 -17.67
N LEU A 20 -4.39 -10.03 -17.30
CA LEU A 20 -3.15 -9.58 -17.94
C LEU A 20 -2.11 -10.70 -17.70
N PRO A 21 -1.37 -11.13 -18.72
CA PRO A 21 -0.33 -12.12 -18.53
C PRO A 21 0.62 -11.59 -17.46
N ASN A 22 0.87 -12.40 -16.43
CA ASN A 22 1.83 -12.07 -15.39
C ASN A 22 3.17 -11.75 -16.07
N PRO A 23 3.72 -10.54 -15.97
CA PRO A 23 4.96 -10.16 -16.65
C PRO A 23 6.15 -11.05 -16.23
N PHE A 24 6.03 -11.74 -15.09
CA PHE A 24 7.04 -12.67 -14.58
C PHE A 24 6.88 -14.10 -15.10
N THR A 25 5.77 -14.45 -15.79
CA THR A 25 5.62 -15.77 -16.41
C THR A 25 6.64 -15.99 -17.55
N ALA A 26 7.07 -14.92 -18.19
CA ALA A 26 8.12 -14.98 -19.21
C ALA A 26 9.50 -15.32 -18.60
N THR A 27 9.78 -14.83 -17.39
CA THR A 27 11.04 -15.09 -16.69
C THR A 27 11.01 -16.37 -15.84
N ARG A 28 9.83 -16.77 -15.36
CA ARG A 28 9.61 -17.87 -14.40
C ARG A 28 10.53 -17.81 -13.18
N HIS A 29 10.97 -16.61 -12.78
CA HIS A 29 11.90 -16.38 -11.67
C HIS A 29 11.35 -15.31 -10.76
N MET A 30 11.54 -15.48 -9.44
CA MET A 30 11.37 -14.37 -8.52
C MET A 30 12.45 -13.32 -8.80
N LEU A 31 12.08 -12.04 -8.86
CA LEU A 31 13.02 -10.97 -9.08
C LEU A 31 13.91 -10.81 -7.83
N HIS A 32 15.23 -10.70 -8.06
CA HIS A 32 16.22 -10.52 -7.01
C HIS A 32 17.30 -9.57 -7.44
N GLY A 33 17.53 -8.51 -6.71
CA GLY A 33 18.55 -7.52 -7.01
C GLY A 33 18.31 -6.20 -6.32
N GLY A 34 18.39 -5.07 -7.03
CA GLY A 34 18.15 -3.76 -6.41
C GLY A 34 18.38 -2.59 -7.33
N ASP A 35 18.28 -1.41 -6.76
CA ASP A 35 18.58 -0.16 -7.45
C ASP A 35 20.05 -0.09 -7.79
N TYR A 36 20.31 0.12 -9.07
CA TYR A 36 21.65 0.30 -9.60
C TYR A 36 21.80 1.72 -10.16
N ASN A 37 22.71 2.48 -9.56
CA ASN A 37 22.95 3.89 -9.87
C ASN A 37 24.37 4.10 -10.43
N PRO A 38 24.68 3.57 -11.63
CA PRO A 38 26.03 3.65 -12.23
C PRO A 38 26.43 5.07 -12.62
N ASP A 39 25.46 5.98 -12.83
CA ASP A 39 25.68 7.40 -13.09
C ASP A 39 26.53 8.08 -12.00
N GLN A 40 26.45 7.59 -10.76
CA GLN A 40 27.31 8.08 -9.66
C GLN A 40 28.78 7.65 -9.80
N TRP A 41 29.09 6.67 -10.66
CA TRP A 41 30.40 6.02 -10.80
C TRP A 41 31.00 6.12 -12.19
N LEU A 42 30.49 6.98 -13.09
CA LEU A 42 31.02 7.12 -14.47
C LEU A 42 32.48 7.50 -14.53
N HIS A 43 33.02 8.09 -13.47
CA HIS A 43 34.46 8.40 -13.34
C HIS A 43 35.32 7.23 -12.79
N ARG A 44 34.69 6.05 -12.54
CA ARG A 44 35.32 4.85 -11.98
C ARG A 44 35.01 3.62 -12.86
N PRO A 45 35.67 3.47 -14.01
CA PRO A 45 35.46 2.32 -14.91
C PRO A 45 35.63 0.96 -14.22
N ASP A 46 36.58 0.86 -13.27
CA ASP A 46 36.82 -0.33 -12.46
C ASP A 46 35.57 -0.79 -11.66
N ILE A 47 34.80 0.14 -11.17
CA ILE A 47 33.53 -0.15 -10.48
C ILE A 47 32.46 -0.63 -11.47
N LEU A 48 32.30 0.06 -12.60
CA LEU A 48 31.36 -0.31 -13.64
C LEU A 48 31.66 -1.67 -14.27
N GLU A 49 32.93 -2.09 -14.29
CA GLU A 49 33.34 -3.42 -14.74
C GLU A 49 33.11 -4.49 -13.68
N SER A 50 33.33 -4.18 -12.40
CA SER A 50 33.23 -5.15 -11.32
C SER A 50 31.79 -5.39 -10.85
N ASP A 51 30.87 -4.41 -10.97
CA ASP A 51 29.53 -4.53 -10.44
C ASP A 51 28.72 -5.68 -11.07
N PRO A 52 28.68 -5.87 -12.40
CA PRO A 52 27.96 -7.02 -13.00
C PRO A 52 28.53 -8.38 -12.56
N GLU A 53 29.85 -8.49 -12.36
CA GLU A 53 30.49 -9.70 -11.84
C GLU A 53 30.09 -9.98 -10.38
N LEU A 54 30.00 -8.93 -9.57
CA LEU A 54 29.54 -9.05 -8.18
C LEU A 54 28.06 -9.37 -8.10
N MET A 55 27.24 -8.82 -8.99
CA MET A 55 25.81 -9.12 -9.11
C MET A 55 25.59 -10.60 -9.43
N ASP A 56 26.30 -11.12 -10.44
CA ASP A 56 26.26 -12.53 -10.81
C ASP A 56 26.64 -13.44 -9.62
N ARG A 57 27.73 -13.13 -8.91
CA ARG A 57 28.15 -13.85 -7.69
C ARG A 57 27.12 -13.77 -6.55
N ALA A 58 26.37 -12.68 -6.44
CA ALA A 58 25.27 -12.53 -5.46
C ALA A 58 23.97 -13.19 -5.91
N GLY A 59 23.94 -13.74 -7.13
CA GLY A 59 22.74 -14.32 -7.73
C GLY A 59 21.66 -13.29 -8.03
N VAL A 60 22.06 -12.05 -8.34
CA VAL A 60 21.18 -11.00 -8.84
C VAL A 60 20.74 -11.36 -10.24
N ASN A 61 19.43 -11.28 -10.49
CA ASN A 61 18.85 -11.54 -11.82
C ASN A 61 18.13 -10.32 -12.40
N THR A 62 17.92 -9.28 -11.60
CA THR A 62 17.18 -8.08 -12.02
C THR A 62 17.69 -6.85 -11.27
N VAL A 63 17.80 -5.71 -11.96
CA VAL A 63 18.08 -4.42 -11.35
C VAL A 63 17.08 -3.36 -11.80
N SER A 64 16.78 -2.37 -10.94
CA SER A 64 16.14 -1.13 -11.33
C SER A 64 17.25 -0.12 -11.66
N LEU A 65 17.25 0.44 -12.87
CA LEU A 65 18.40 1.16 -13.43
C LEU A 65 18.01 2.60 -13.79
N GLY A 66 18.79 3.57 -13.31
CA GLY A 66 18.75 4.94 -13.84
C GLY A 66 17.67 5.85 -13.23
N ILE A 67 17.13 5.53 -12.06
CA ILE A 67 15.98 6.20 -11.41
C ILE A 67 16.16 7.72 -11.27
N PHE A 68 17.35 8.20 -10.92
CA PHE A 68 17.64 9.62 -10.70
C PHE A 68 18.65 10.20 -11.70
N SER A 69 18.88 9.51 -12.81
CA SER A 69 20.02 9.77 -13.72
C SER A 69 19.73 10.85 -14.78
N TRP A 70 18.67 11.66 -14.68
CA TRP A 70 18.31 12.64 -15.72
C TRP A 70 19.46 13.58 -16.05
N ALA A 71 20.16 14.13 -15.04
CA ALA A 71 21.27 15.04 -15.27
C ALA A 71 22.49 14.39 -15.96
N ALA A 72 22.66 13.07 -15.83
CA ALA A 72 23.68 12.33 -16.57
C ALA A 72 23.21 12.00 -18.02
N MET A 73 21.92 11.77 -18.21
CA MET A 73 21.31 11.51 -19.52
C MET A 73 21.14 12.78 -20.36
N GLU A 74 20.85 13.92 -19.73
CA GLU A 74 20.64 15.22 -20.37
C GLU A 74 21.30 16.34 -19.54
N PRO A 75 22.65 16.46 -19.60
CA PRO A 75 23.38 17.47 -18.81
C PRO A 75 23.05 18.92 -19.20
N ASN A 76 22.68 19.15 -20.45
CA ASN A 76 22.14 20.39 -20.97
C ASN A 76 20.87 20.08 -21.76
N GLU A 77 19.99 21.03 -21.90
CA GLU A 77 18.73 20.87 -22.63
C GLU A 77 18.95 20.40 -24.06
N GLY A 78 18.42 19.22 -24.38
CA GLY A 78 18.52 18.59 -25.71
C GLY A 78 19.85 17.90 -26.00
N ASP A 79 20.80 17.89 -25.05
CA ASP A 79 22.07 17.19 -25.16
C ASP A 79 21.95 15.79 -24.53
N PHE A 80 21.36 14.83 -25.27
CA PHE A 80 21.17 13.47 -24.77
C PHE A 80 22.44 12.63 -24.87
N ARG A 81 22.84 12.02 -23.76
CA ARG A 81 24.06 11.21 -23.60
C ARG A 81 23.72 9.84 -23.01
N PHE A 82 23.45 8.88 -23.88
CA PHE A 82 23.09 7.52 -23.49
C PHE A 82 24.22 6.48 -23.61
N ASP A 83 25.40 6.84 -24.12
CA ASP A 83 26.50 5.89 -24.39
C ASP A 83 26.92 5.10 -23.14
N TRP A 84 26.93 5.74 -21.99
CA TRP A 84 27.22 5.08 -20.72
C TRP A 84 26.12 4.10 -20.31
N LEU A 85 24.86 4.41 -20.64
CA LEU A 85 23.71 3.56 -20.33
C LEU A 85 23.68 2.35 -21.27
N ASP A 86 24.02 2.54 -22.55
CA ASP A 86 24.19 1.44 -23.51
C ASP A 86 25.22 0.42 -22.99
N ASP A 87 26.43 0.89 -22.59
CA ASP A 87 27.48 0.03 -22.06
C ASP A 87 27.04 -0.73 -20.80
N VAL A 88 26.34 -0.07 -19.89
CA VAL A 88 25.81 -0.70 -18.68
C VAL A 88 24.76 -1.76 -19.02
N MET A 89 23.80 -1.45 -19.91
CA MET A 89 22.77 -2.39 -20.35
C MET A 89 23.38 -3.63 -21.01
N ASP A 90 24.37 -3.44 -21.88
CA ASP A 90 25.11 -4.53 -22.54
C ASP A 90 25.87 -5.41 -21.55
N ARG A 91 26.51 -4.82 -20.53
CA ARG A 91 27.23 -5.55 -19.48
C ARG A 91 26.28 -6.41 -18.64
N LEU A 92 25.11 -5.86 -18.26
CA LEU A 92 24.08 -6.57 -17.54
C LEU A 92 23.53 -7.73 -18.37
N HIS A 93 23.24 -7.48 -19.67
CA HIS A 93 22.79 -8.54 -20.57
C HIS A 93 23.77 -9.70 -20.68
N LYS A 94 25.09 -9.43 -20.81
CA LYS A 94 26.11 -10.47 -20.83
C LYS A 94 26.14 -11.36 -19.58
N LYS A 95 25.59 -10.89 -18.48
CA LYS A 95 25.44 -11.62 -17.21
C LYS A 95 24.02 -12.17 -17.00
N GLU A 96 23.17 -12.13 -18.01
CA GLU A 96 21.78 -12.57 -17.93
C GLU A 96 20.98 -11.82 -16.85
N ILE A 97 21.37 -10.58 -16.53
CA ILE A 97 20.68 -9.70 -15.58
C ILE A 97 19.67 -8.86 -16.33
N SER A 98 18.41 -9.00 -15.99
CA SER A 98 17.31 -8.23 -16.53
C SER A 98 17.25 -6.82 -15.93
N VAL A 99 16.66 -5.88 -16.66
CA VAL A 99 16.58 -4.49 -16.26
C VAL A 99 15.14 -4.00 -16.24
N LEU A 100 14.73 -3.46 -15.11
CA LEU A 100 13.61 -2.52 -15.01
C LEU A 100 14.21 -1.12 -15.25
N LEU A 101 14.10 -0.62 -16.49
CA LEU A 101 14.67 0.68 -16.83
C LEU A 101 13.80 1.79 -16.29
N ALA A 102 14.38 2.67 -15.47
CA ALA A 102 13.60 3.72 -14.84
C ALA A 102 13.50 4.97 -15.71
N THR A 103 12.34 5.63 -15.66
CA THR A 103 12.18 7.00 -16.16
C THR A 103 12.63 7.97 -15.08
N PRO A 104 13.47 8.98 -15.39
CA PRO A 104 14.18 9.76 -14.38
C PRO A 104 13.37 10.96 -13.84
N GLY A 105 12.06 11.00 -14.06
CA GLY A 105 11.17 12.14 -13.75
C GLY A 105 11.14 12.56 -12.28
N ALA A 106 11.55 11.71 -11.34
CA ALA A 106 11.57 12.05 -9.93
C ALA A 106 12.60 13.14 -9.58
N ALA A 107 13.73 13.21 -10.30
CA ALA A 107 14.85 14.10 -10.00
C ALA A 107 15.29 14.86 -11.24
N ARG A 108 14.70 16.03 -11.47
CA ARG A 108 15.01 16.89 -12.63
C ARG A 108 16.38 17.54 -12.53
N PRO A 109 17.04 17.84 -13.68
CA PRO A 109 18.26 18.61 -13.74
C PRO A 109 18.09 20.05 -13.22
N HIS A 110 19.14 20.62 -12.63
CA HIS A 110 19.10 21.99 -12.08
C HIS A 110 18.94 23.06 -13.15
N TRP A 111 19.47 22.87 -14.37
CA TRP A 111 19.30 23.80 -15.48
C TRP A 111 17.84 24.08 -15.81
N MET A 112 16.96 23.08 -15.63
CA MET A 112 15.52 23.21 -15.90
C MET A 112 14.85 24.20 -14.96
N GLY A 113 15.13 24.15 -13.65
CA GLY A 113 14.58 25.08 -12.68
C GLY A 113 15.13 26.51 -12.82
N GLN A 114 16.35 26.64 -13.35
CA GLN A 114 16.98 27.92 -13.62
C GLN A 114 16.40 28.58 -14.88
N LYS A 115 16.24 27.81 -15.96
CA LYS A 115 15.74 28.32 -17.24
C LYS A 115 14.23 28.52 -17.26
N TYR A 116 13.49 27.65 -16.54
CA TYR A 116 12.03 27.61 -16.49
C TYR A 116 11.52 27.64 -15.04
N PRO A 117 11.53 28.82 -14.38
CA PRO A 117 11.11 28.91 -12.96
C PRO A 117 9.68 28.41 -12.69
N GLU A 118 8.80 28.37 -13.70
CA GLU A 118 7.43 27.87 -13.60
C GLU A 118 7.34 26.34 -13.36
N VAL A 119 8.45 25.62 -13.54
CA VAL A 119 8.49 24.19 -13.15
C VAL A 119 8.58 24.00 -11.64
N LEU A 120 8.97 25.06 -10.91
CA LEU A 120 9.12 25.00 -9.46
C LEU A 120 7.77 25.22 -8.77
N PRO A 121 7.46 24.44 -7.70
CA PRO A 121 6.18 24.55 -7.03
C PRO A 121 6.05 25.86 -6.25
N VAL A 122 4.81 26.26 -6.01
CA VAL A 122 4.42 27.40 -5.16
C VAL A 122 3.74 26.83 -3.91
N ASN A 123 4.12 27.28 -2.73
CA ASN A 123 3.51 26.85 -1.47
C ASN A 123 2.16 27.56 -1.21
N ALA A 124 1.48 27.21 -0.12
CA ALA A 124 0.18 27.77 0.24
C ALA A 124 0.23 29.29 0.46
N GLU A 125 1.38 29.83 0.91
CA GLU A 125 1.62 31.27 1.11
C GLU A 125 1.91 32.01 -0.20
N GLY A 126 1.79 31.35 -1.36
CA GLY A 126 2.03 31.96 -2.67
C GLY A 126 3.51 32.14 -3.05
N VAL A 127 4.43 31.56 -2.27
CA VAL A 127 5.88 31.72 -2.49
C VAL A 127 6.40 30.58 -3.37
N ARG A 128 7.01 30.94 -4.51
CA ARG A 128 7.70 29.98 -5.37
C ARG A 128 8.91 29.40 -4.64
N GLN A 129 8.98 28.10 -4.60
CA GLN A 129 10.02 27.40 -3.87
C GLN A 129 11.32 27.34 -4.68
N PRO A 130 12.49 27.34 -4.02
CA PRO A 130 13.77 27.18 -4.71
C PRO A 130 13.90 25.78 -5.30
N CYS A 131 14.86 25.63 -6.22
CA CYS A 131 15.22 24.31 -6.74
C CYS A 131 15.78 23.43 -5.61
N ARG A 132 15.10 22.33 -5.34
CA ARG A 132 15.48 21.34 -4.32
C ARG A 132 15.59 19.95 -4.95
N GLY A 133 15.78 18.93 -4.16
CA GLY A 133 15.94 17.54 -4.61
C GLY A 133 14.72 16.93 -5.32
N ARG A 134 14.54 15.63 -5.16
CA ARG A 134 13.48 14.87 -5.86
C ARG A 134 12.05 15.36 -5.53
N HIS A 135 11.10 15.18 -6.47
CA HIS A 135 9.67 15.53 -6.40
C HIS A 135 9.37 17.04 -6.26
N TRP A 136 10.35 17.90 -6.45
CA TRP A 136 10.22 19.35 -6.26
C TRP A 136 9.88 20.07 -7.57
N PHE A 137 8.69 19.77 -8.12
CA PHE A 137 8.19 20.29 -9.38
C PHE A 137 6.66 20.48 -9.36
N CYS A 138 6.18 21.37 -10.24
CA CYS A 138 4.75 21.57 -10.46
C CYS A 138 4.24 20.62 -11.55
N ARG A 139 3.33 19.72 -11.22
CA ARG A 139 2.77 18.71 -12.14
C ARG A 139 1.88 19.32 -13.23
N THR A 140 1.40 20.57 -13.05
CA THR A 140 0.65 21.31 -14.07
C THR A 140 1.54 22.15 -14.97
N SER A 141 2.86 22.22 -14.73
CA SER A 141 3.78 22.92 -15.61
C SER A 141 3.87 22.22 -16.96
N GLN A 142 3.43 22.91 -18.04
CA GLN A 142 3.50 22.33 -19.38
C GLN A 142 4.94 22.05 -19.79
N VAL A 143 5.85 22.97 -19.47
CA VAL A 143 7.28 22.79 -19.76
C VAL A 143 7.81 21.52 -19.09
N TYR A 144 7.44 21.26 -17.82
CA TYR A 144 7.89 20.05 -17.14
C TYR A 144 7.32 18.79 -17.80
N ARG A 145 6.04 18.79 -18.13
CA ARG A 145 5.38 17.67 -18.81
C ARG A 145 6.03 17.39 -20.17
N ASP A 146 6.28 18.42 -20.96
CA ASP A 146 6.91 18.27 -22.27
C ASP A 146 8.33 17.68 -22.14
N LYS A 147 9.11 18.13 -21.18
CA LYS A 147 10.46 17.62 -20.95
C LYS A 147 10.47 16.17 -20.45
N VAL A 148 9.58 15.84 -19.52
CA VAL A 148 9.41 14.45 -19.05
C VAL A 148 8.97 13.54 -20.19
N HIS A 149 8.01 13.98 -21.01
CA HIS A 149 7.58 13.23 -22.19
C HIS A 149 8.75 12.98 -23.14
N THR A 150 9.55 14.01 -23.42
CA THR A 150 10.68 13.91 -24.35
C THR A 150 11.71 12.89 -23.86
N ILE A 151 12.19 13.01 -22.61
CA ILE A 151 13.21 12.08 -22.09
C ILE A 151 12.69 10.64 -22.01
N ASN A 152 11.43 10.44 -21.62
CA ASN A 152 10.82 9.12 -21.56
C ASN A 152 10.63 8.49 -22.94
N ALA A 153 10.25 9.29 -23.94
CA ALA A 153 10.14 8.85 -25.33
C ALA A 153 11.52 8.47 -25.92
N GLU A 154 12.54 9.29 -25.71
CA GLU A 154 13.92 9.00 -26.13
C GLU A 154 14.43 7.68 -25.54
N LEU A 155 14.24 7.47 -24.23
CA LEU A 155 14.59 6.21 -23.57
C LEU A 155 13.80 5.03 -24.15
N ALA A 156 12.49 5.16 -24.29
CA ALA A 156 11.64 4.10 -24.79
C ALA A 156 11.96 3.74 -26.24
N GLN A 157 12.16 4.72 -27.10
CA GLN A 157 12.53 4.50 -28.49
C GLN A 157 13.90 3.79 -28.62
N ARG A 158 14.87 4.16 -27.77
CA ARG A 158 16.22 3.58 -27.80
C ARG A 158 16.25 2.16 -27.30
N TYR A 159 15.59 1.86 -26.16
CA TYR A 159 15.77 0.60 -25.44
C TYR A 159 14.64 -0.42 -25.61
N GLN A 160 13.56 -0.11 -26.34
CA GLN A 160 12.41 -1.01 -26.51
C GLN A 160 12.75 -2.43 -27.00
N SER A 161 13.84 -2.59 -27.73
CA SER A 161 14.29 -3.88 -28.29
C SER A 161 15.54 -4.41 -27.59
N HIS A 162 16.00 -3.77 -26.51
CA HIS A 162 17.21 -4.21 -25.83
C HIS A 162 16.95 -5.52 -25.08
N PRO A 163 17.77 -6.57 -25.27
CA PRO A 163 17.47 -7.91 -24.74
C PRO A 163 17.50 -8.00 -23.19
N ALA A 164 18.15 -7.06 -22.50
CA ALA A 164 18.10 -6.98 -21.05
C ALA A 164 16.82 -6.32 -20.52
N LEU A 165 16.04 -5.59 -21.35
CA LEU A 165 14.87 -4.87 -20.89
C LEU A 165 13.74 -5.84 -20.50
N LEU A 166 13.44 -5.91 -19.21
CA LEU A 166 12.30 -6.67 -18.65
C LEU A 166 11.03 -5.81 -18.58
N GLY A 167 11.16 -4.55 -18.20
CA GLY A 167 10.05 -3.62 -18.01
C GLY A 167 10.53 -2.22 -17.65
N TRP A 168 9.58 -1.36 -17.34
CA TRP A 168 9.83 0.04 -17.00
C TRP A 168 9.45 0.34 -15.56
N HIS A 169 10.36 1.00 -14.85
CA HIS A 169 10.09 1.62 -13.57
C HIS A 169 9.76 3.10 -13.81
N ILE A 170 8.48 3.44 -13.81
CA ILE A 170 8.03 4.80 -14.12
C ILE A 170 8.22 5.71 -12.92
N ASN A 171 9.06 6.73 -13.04
CA ASN A 171 9.37 7.69 -11.98
C ASN A 171 9.89 6.99 -10.69
N ASN A 172 9.58 7.53 -9.51
CA ASN A 172 9.91 6.93 -8.22
C ASN A 172 9.03 7.52 -7.12
N GLU A 173 8.40 6.69 -6.29
CA GLU A 173 7.68 7.08 -5.07
C GLU A 173 6.79 8.33 -5.25
N TYR A 174 5.83 8.29 -6.17
CA TYR A 174 4.91 9.40 -6.40
C TYR A 174 4.30 9.93 -5.09
N GLY A 175 4.08 11.27 -5.03
CA GLY A 175 3.60 11.92 -3.81
C GLY A 175 4.74 12.44 -2.93
N GLY A 176 5.91 11.83 -2.95
CA GLY A 176 7.08 12.27 -2.18
C GLY A 176 6.88 12.17 -0.66
N ALA A 177 7.56 13.03 0.10
CA ALA A 177 7.42 13.13 1.55
C ALA A 177 6.30 14.11 1.95
N PRO A 178 5.72 14.02 3.17
CA PRO A 178 4.74 14.98 3.67
C PRO A 178 5.21 16.43 3.51
N GLY A 179 4.34 17.30 3.00
CA GLY A 179 4.62 18.71 2.74
C GLY A 179 5.22 19.01 1.36
N TYR A 180 5.50 17.99 0.53
CA TYR A 180 6.04 18.18 -0.84
C TYR A 180 4.99 17.97 -1.95
N ALA A 181 3.80 17.54 -1.60
CA ALA A 181 2.84 17.01 -2.58
C ALA A 181 2.07 18.08 -3.35
N HIS A 182 1.86 19.27 -2.78
CA HIS A 182 0.90 20.24 -3.32
C HIS A 182 1.58 21.50 -3.87
N CYS A 183 1.10 21.98 -5.03
CA CYS A 183 1.51 23.23 -5.64
C CYS A 183 0.29 24.16 -5.75
N TYR A 184 0.41 25.38 -5.21
CA TYR A 184 -0.65 26.38 -5.18
C TYR A 184 -0.44 27.49 -6.22
N CYS A 185 0.30 27.24 -7.31
CA CYS A 185 0.44 28.20 -8.38
C CYS A 185 -0.90 28.43 -9.12
N GLU A 186 -1.03 29.55 -9.82
CA GLU A 186 -2.26 29.92 -10.53
C GLU A 186 -2.76 28.83 -11.52
N ARG A 187 -1.85 28.06 -12.15
CA ARG A 187 -2.23 26.93 -13.01
C ARG A 187 -2.88 25.80 -12.21
N CYS A 188 -2.33 25.47 -11.04
CA CYS A 188 -2.91 24.46 -10.16
C CYS A 188 -4.27 24.91 -9.64
N LEU A 189 -4.41 26.17 -9.23
CA LEU A 189 -5.68 26.74 -8.75
C LEU A 189 -6.72 26.81 -9.87
N ALA A 190 -6.35 27.22 -11.08
CA ALA A 190 -7.24 27.21 -12.24
C ALA A 190 -7.65 25.75 -12.61
N GLY A 191 -6.70 24.83 -12.56
CA GLY A 191 -6.97 23.40 -12.76
C GLY A 191 -7.96 22.84 -11.74
N PHE A 192 -7.81 23.20 -10.47
CA PHE A 192 -8.73 22.81 -9.40
C PHE A 192 -10.14 23.32 -9.65
N ARG A 193 -10.29 24.61 -9.98
CA ARG A 193 -11.60 25.17 -10.32
C ARG A 193 -12.24 24.49 -11.53
N SER A 194 -11.45 24.18 -12.54
CA SER A 194 -11.93 23.42 -13.72
C SER A 194 -12.34 21.99 -13.34
N TRP A 195 -11.61 21.37 -12.43
CA TRP A 195 -11.95 20.05 -11.88
C TRP A 195 -13.27 20.10 -11.09
N LEU A 196 -13.47 21.10 -10.23
CA LEU A 196 -14.72 21.31 -9.51
C LEU A 196 -15.91 21.54 -10.46
N ARG A 197 -15.75 22.36 -11.51
CA ARG A 197 -16.79 22.57 -12.51
C ARG A 197 -17.26 21.27 -13.12
N ARG A 198 -16.34 20.37 -13.48
CA ARG A 198 -16.72 19.03 -13.99
C ARG A 198 -17.42 18.18 -12.94
N ARG A 199 -16.96 18.20 -11.69
CA ARG A 199 -17.53 17.40 -10.58
C ARG A 199 -18.96 17.83 -10.23
N TYR A 200 -19.25 19.12 -10.36
CA TYR A 200 -20.55 19.69 -10.01
C TYR A 200 -21.34 20.16 -11.25
N ASP A 201 -21.07 19.62 -12.44
CA ASP A 201 -21.77 19.91 -13.70
C ASP A 201 -21.82 21.41 -14.05
N ASP A 202 -20.77 22.17 -13.72
CA ASP A 202 -20.66 23.64 -13.86
C ASP A 202 -21.75 24.40 -13.08
N ASP A 203 -22.37 23.78 -12.11
CA ASP A 203 -23.42 24.36 -11.24
C ASP A 203 -22.83 24.78 -9.89
N LEU A 204 -22.61 26.08 -9.71
CA LEU A 204 -22.03 26.65 -8.50
C LEU A 204 -23.01 26.57 -7.32
N ASP A 205 -24.32 26.66 -7.58
CA ASP A 205 -25.35 26.53 -6.54
C ASP A 205 -25.40 25.10 -6.01
N ARG A 206 -25.24 24.11 -6.88
CA ARG A 206 -25.08 22.71 -6.49
C ARG A 206 -23.86 22.51 -5.60
N LEU A 207 -22.70 23.07 -5.97
CA LEU A 207 -21.51 23.01 -5.13
C LEU A 207 -21.77 23.66 -3.76
N ASN A 208 -22.37 24.86 -3.73
CA ASN A 208 -22.69 25.56 -2.48
C ASN A 208 -23.60 24.75 -1.57
N GLN A 209 -24.62 24.07 -2.15
CA GLN A 209 -25.52 23.20 -1.42
C GLN A 209 -24.79 21.95 -0.88
N SER A 210 -24.02 21.29 -1.71
CA SER A 210 -23.25 20.10 -1.34
C SER A 210 -22.22 20.37 -0.24
N TRP A 211 -21.60 21.52 -0.23
CA TRP A 211 -20.57 21.92 0.75
C TRP A 211 -21.15 22.65 1.97
N TRP A 212 -22.46 22.85 2.04
CA TRP A 212 -23.12 23.62 3.10
C TRP A 212 -22.52 25.00 3.35
N THR A 213 -22.15 25.71 2.28
CA THR A 213 -21.37 26.98 2.33
C THR A 213 -22.12 28.15 2.96
N THR A 214 -23.41 28.01 3.25
CA THR A 214 -24.18 28.99 4.03
C THR A 214 -23.64 29.17 5.45
N PHE A 215 -22.95 28.16 6.00
CA PHE A 215 -22.30 28.26 7.29
C PHE A 215 -21.15 29.27 7.22
N TRP A 216 -21.09 30.24 8.12
CA TRP A 216 -20.12 31.33 8.17
C TRP A 216 -20.00 32.16 6.89
N ALA A 217 -21.08 32.22 6.09
CA ALA A 217 -21.13 32.98 4.83
C ALA A 217 -20.04 32.58 3.80
N HIS A 218 -19.68 31.30 3.72
CA HIS A 218 -18.76 30.77 2.72
C HIS A 218 -19.37 30.60 1.32
N THR A 219 -20.63 31.04 1.11
CA THR A 219 -21.31 30.87 -0.19
C THR A 219 -20.57 31.60 -1.30
N TYR A 220 -20.17 30.86 -2.30
CA TYR A 220 -19.49 31.36 -3.49
C TYR A 220 -20.50 31.91 -4.49
N THR A 221 -20.18 33.07 -5.08
CA THR A 221 -20.95 33.69 -6.17
C THR A 221 -20.20 33.64 -7.51
N ASP A 222 -18.92 33.27 -7.47
CA ASP A 222 -18.07 33.06 -8.64
C ASP A 222 -17.01 32.00 -8.35
N TRP A 223 -16.73 31.15 -9.34
CA TRP A 223 -15.72 30.09 -9.24
C TRP A 223 -14.32 30.58 -8.88
N SER A 224 -13.97 31.83 -9.25
CA SER A 224 -12.66 32.43 -8.94
C SER A 224 -12.44 32.64 -7.45
N GLN A 225 -13.51 32.67 -6.65
CA GLN A 225 -13.45 32.85 -5.19
C GLN A 225 -12.99 31.58 -4.48
N ILE A 226 -13.08 30.41 -5.14
CA ILE A 226 -12.73 29.14 -4.51
C ILE A 226 -11.21 28.99 -4.44
N ARG A 227 -10.70 28.84 -3.20
CA ARG A 227 -9.27 28.61 -2.89
C ARG A 227 -9.15 27.55 -1.79
N PRO A 228 -8.18 26.65 -1.89
CA PRO A 228 -7.98 25.55 -0.94
C PRO A 228 -7.04 25.91 0.23
N ASP A 229 -6.88 27.19 0.53
CA ASP A 229 -6.00 27.70 1.58
C ASP A 229 -6.75 28.14 2.86
N ASP A 230 -8.07 27.96 2.89
CA ASP A 230 -8.91 28.20 4.06
C ASP A 230 -9.16 26.87 4.81
N PRO A 231 -8.56 26.67 6.01
CA PRO A 231 -8.74 25.47 6.79
C PRO A 231 -10.16 25.31 7.39
N THR A 232 -10.99 26.35 7.31
CA THR A 232 -12.37 26.33 7.83
C THR A 232 -13.37 25.79 6.81
N ASN A 233 -12.97 25.64 5.55
CA ASN A 233 -13.79 25.01 4.51
C ASN A 233 -13.32 23.55 4.25
N GLU A 234 -13.79 22.63 5.08
CA GLU A 234 -13.39 21.22 5.09
C GLU A 234 -13.71 20.54 3.76
N SER A 235 -14.86 20.83 3.14
CA SER A 235 -15.24 20.27 1.84
C SER A 235 -14.32 20.74 0.72
N CYS A 236 -13.86 22.01 0.76
CA CYS A 236 -12.88 22.53 -0.18
C CYS A 236 -11.53 21.81 -0.03
N LEU A 237 -11.07 21.59 1.22
CA LEU A 237 -9.82 20.88 1.49
C LEU A 237 -9.88 19.42 1.04
N LEU A 238 -10.98 18.71 1.31
CA LEU A 238 -11.17 17.33 0.85
C LEU A 238 -11.12 17.24 -0.68
N ASN A 239 -11.80 18.15 -1.38
CA ASN A 239 -11.79 18.17 -2.84
C ASN A 239 -10.42 18.62 -3.40
N TRP A 240 -9.66 19.44 -2.67
CA TRP A 240 -8.26 19.75 -3.01
C TRP A 240 -7.36 18.51 -2.93
N TYR A 241 -7.49 17.67 -1.88
CA TYR A 241 -6.75 16.40 -1.78
C TYR A 241 -7.11 15.45 -2.91
N ARG A 242 -8.38 15.34 -3.26
CA ARG A 242 -8.86 14.55 -4.41
C ARG A 242 -8.25 15.05 -5.72
N TYR A 243 -8.32 16.36 -5.97
CA TYR A 243 -7.71 16.97 -7.15
C TYR A 243 -6.20 16.72 -7.24
N GLN A 244 -5.50 16.81 -6.11
CA GLN A 244 -4.06 16.54 -6.09
C GLN A 244 -3.75 15.05 -6.34
N SER A 245 -4.59 14.14 -5.85
CA SER A 245 -4.52 12.73 -6.16
C SER A 245 -4.70 12.47 -7.65
N ASP A 246 -5.79 12.98 -8.24
CA ASP A 246 -6.08 12.86 -9.67
C ASP A 246 -4.94 13.44 -10.53
N LEU A 247 -4.36 14.56 -10.09
CA LEU A 247 -3.23 15.19 -10.78
C LEU A 247 -1.96 14.33 -10.74
N ILE A 248 -1.72 13.60 -9.63
CA ILE A 248 -0.60 12.65 -9.53
C ILE A 248 -0.83 11.47 -10.47
N VAL A 249 -2.02 10.90 -10.49
CA VAL A 249 -2.38 9.77 -11.36
C VAL A 249 -2.35 10.17 -12.83
N ASP A 250 -2.87 11.36 -13.18
CA ASP A 250 -2.80 11.93 -14.52
C ASP A 250 -1.34 12.17 -14.99
N PHE A 251 -0.49 12.64 -14.07
CA PHE A 251 0.91 12.83 -14.39
C PHE A 251 1.63 11.48 -14.63
N ALA A 252 1.34 10.46 -13.83
CA ALA A 252 1.88 9.11 -14.04
C ALA A 252 1.39 8.52 -15.38
N ARG A 253 0.12 8.70 -15.74
CA ARG A 253 -0.42 8.31 -17.05
C ARG A 253 0.35 8.98 -18.17
N HIS A 254 0.61 10.28 -18.06
CA HIS A 254 1.39 11.02 -19.05
C HIS A 254 2.81 10.45 -19.25
N GLU A 255 3.48 10.02 -18.18
CA GLU A 255 4.79 9.37 -18.24
C GLU A 255 4.69 7.97 -18.87
N ILE A 256 3.68 7.19 -18.48
CA ILE A 256 3.41 5.85 -19.04
C ILE A 256 3.10 5.92 -20.54
N ASP A 257 2.26 6.86 -20.96
CA ASP A 257 1.88 7.04 -22.36
C ASP A 257 3.09 7.35 -23.25
N ALA A 258 4.03 8.17 -22.75
CA ALA A 258 5.27 8.46 -23.46
C ALA A 258 6.11 7.19 -23.70
N VAL A 259 6.18 6.31 -22.71
CA VAL A 259 6.88 5.02 -22.81
C VAL A 259 6.13 4.04 -23.69
N LYS A 260 4.82 3.87 -23.46
CA LYS A 260 3.98 2.90 -24.18
C LYS A 260 3.79 3.23 -25.66
N THR A 261 4.09 4.47 -26.08
CA THR A 261 4.13 4.84 -27.51
C THR A 261 5.17 4.03 -28.30
N PHE A 262 6.26 3.62 -27.67
CA PHE A 262 7.36 2.91 -28.31
C PHE A 262 7.56 1.48 -27.78
N SER A 263 7.19 1.20 -26.54
CA SER A 263 7.51 -0.05 -25.85
C SER A 263 6.27 -0.77 -25.35
N ALA A 264 6.14 -2.06 -25.69
CA ALA A 264 5.09 -2.93 -25.17
C ALA A 264 5.44 -3.58 -23.80
N HIS A 265 6.66 -3.36 -23.30
CA HIS A 265 7.11 -3.95 -22.03
C HIS A 265 6.24 -3.48 -20.85
N PRO A 266 6.12 -4.30 -19.79
CA PRO A 266 5.31 -3.96 -18.63
C PRO A 266 5.84 -2.76 -17.87
N VAL A 267 4.93 -2.03 -17.21
CA VAL A 267 5.24 -0.84 -16.43
C VAL A 267 4.87 -1.02 -14.96
N THR A 268 5.68 -0.46 -14.08
CA THR A 268 5.41 -0.33 -12.65
C THR A 268 5.86 1.03 -12.13
N THR A 269 5.42 1.38 -10.93
CA THR A 269 6.03 2.42 -10.07
C THR A 269 5.98 1.96 -8.62
N ASN A 270 6.98 2.34 -7.83
CA ASN A 270 7.07 1.93 -6.45
C ASN A 270 6.15 2.76 -5.53
N PHE A 271 5.33 2.07 -4.77
CA PHE A 271 4.59 2.64 -3.64
C PHE A 271 5.47 2.61 -2.38
N HIS A 272 5.20 3.50 -1.44
CA HIS A 272 5.94 3.54 -0.18
C HIS A 272 5.00 3.71 1.02
N GLY A 273 5.52 3.65 2.25
CA GLY A 273 4.71 3.57 3.48
C GLY A 273 3.75 4.72 3.78
N HIS A 274 3.80 5.82 3.02
CA HIS A 274 2.90 6.96 3.15
C HIS A 274 1.68 6.82 2.23
N MET A 275 0.79 5.90 2.56
CA MET A 275 -0.33 5.47 1.72
C MET A 275 -1.49 6.47 1.56
N SER A 276 -1.40 7.68 2.14
CA SER A 276 -2.48 8.69 2.09
C SER A 276 -2.20 9.89 1.20
N PHE A 277 -1.15 9.86 0.37
CA PHE A 277 -0.81 11.00 -0.50
C PHE A 277 -1.68 11.09 -1.75
N PHE A 278 -2.15 9.96 -2.25
CA PHE A 278 -3.01 9.85 -3.42
C PHE A 278 -3.78 8.53 -3.35
N ASP A 279 -4.73 8.35 -4.23
CA ASP A 279 -5.44 7.07 -4.37
C ASP A 279 -4.55 6.03 -5.07
N HIS A 280 -3.98 5.13 -4.27
CA HIS A 280 -3.08 4.08 -4.76
C HIS A 280 -3.81 3.06 -5.63
N ARG A 281 -5.12 2.87 -5.44
CA ARG A 281 -5.92 1.97 -6.26
C ARG A 281 -6.11 2.51 -7.67
N GLU A 282 -6.37 3.83 -7.80
CA GLU A 282 -6.41 4.48 -9.11
C GLU A 282 -5.06 4.37 -9.81
N MET A 283 -3.96 4.66 -9.10
CA MET A 283 -2.61 4.47 -9.63
C MET A 283 -2.36 3.02 -10.05
N ALA A 284 -2.73 2.05 -9.20
CA ALA A 284 -2.59 0.62 -9.49
C ALA A 284 -3.29 0.22 -10.79
N SER A 285 -4.40 0.88 -11.17
CA SER A 285 -5.11 0.60 -12.41
C SER A 285 -4.27 0.85 -13.68
N LEU A 286 -3.27 1.71 -13.60
CA LEU A 286 -2.36 2.07 -14.70
C LEU A 286 -1.19 1.10 -14.87
N LEU A 287 -0.89 0.28 -13.86
CA LEU A 287 0.32 -0.51 -13.78
C LEU A 287 0.07 -1.95 -14.23
N ASP A 288 1.05 -2.56 -14.88
CA ASP A 288 0.98 -3.98 -15.26
C ASP A 288 1.27 -4.89 -14.06
N PHE A 289 2.11 -4.44 -13.12
CA PHE A 289 2.37 -5.07 -11.84
C PHE A 289 2.64 -4.00 -10.78
N LEU A 290 2.41 -4.35 -9.51
CA LEU A 290 2.65 -3.43 -8.40
C LEU A 290 4.07 -3.56 -7.87
N SER A 291 4.59 -2.50 -7.30
CA SER A 291 5.84 -2.55 -6.55
C SER A 291 5.76 -1.67 -5.29
N PHE A 292 6.52 -2.05 -4.28
CA PHE A 292 6.45 -1.44 -2.97
C PHE A 292 7.83 -1.34 -2.31
N ASP A 293 8.04 -0.28 -1.52
CA ASP A 293 9.26 -0.01 -0.80
C ASP A 293 9.03 -0.14 0.71
N ALA A 294 9.76 -1.04 1.34
CA ALA A 294 9.62 -1.32 2.76
C ALA A 294 10.95 -1.25 3.50
N TYR A 295 11.04 -0.33 4.44
CA TYR A 295 12.21 -0.13 5.29
C TYR A 295 11.90 -0.32 6.79
N PRO A 296 11.38 -1.48 7.21
CA PRO A 296 11.13 -1.71 8.63
C PRO A 296 12.45 -1.81 9.39
N GLN A 297 12.50 -1.17 10.55
CA GLN A 297 13.63 -1.34 11.46
C GLN A 297 13.42 -2.61 12.28
N ILE A 298 13.90 -3.73 11.78
CA ILE A 298 13.84 -5.05 12.40
C ILE A 298 15.26 -5.52 12.66
N GLU A 299 15.54 -5.87 13.89
CA GLU A 299 16.87 -6.25 14.35
C GLU A 299 16.97 -7.73 14.80
N GLY A 300 15.85 -8.42 14.94
CA GLY A 300 15.77 -9.78 15.47
C GLY A 300 15.65 -9.81 16.99
N SER A 301 14.80 -8.96 17.55
CA SER A 301 14.51 -8.90 18.98
C SER A 301 13.02 -9.14 19.26
N ALA A 302 12.68 -9.42 20.52
CA ALA A 302 11.27 -9.57 20.94
C ALA A 302 10.45 -8.27 20.68
N ALA A 303 11.11 -7.11 20.69
CA ALA A 303 10.49 -5.81 20.39
C ALA A 303 10.06 -5.65 18.93
N ASP A 304 10.43 -6.57 18.03
CA ASP A 304 10.12 -6.48 16.61
C ASP A 304 8.71 -6.99 16.26
N ARG A 305 7.96 -7.60 17.21
CA ARG A 305 6.65 -8.21 16.91
C ARG A 305 5.72 -7.26 16.17
N ASP A 306 5.55 -6.03 16.65
CA ASP A 306 4.68 -5.02 16.03
C ASP A 306 5.18 -4.60 14.64
N ARG A 307 6.51 -4.50 14.48
CA ARG A 307 7.11 -4.17 13.18
C ARG A 307 6.96 -5.31 12.18
N ARG A 308 7.05 -6.56 12.61
CA ARG A 308 6.79 -7.75 11.81
C ARG A 308 5.32 -7.83 11.39
N ARG A 309 4.40 -7.54 12.33
CA ARG A 309 2.97 -7.41 12.00
C ARG A 309 2.74 -6.30 10.98
N TRP A 310 3.39 -5.15 11.14
CA TRP A 310 3.32 -4.07 10.15
C TRP A 310 3.80 -4.50 8.76
N VAL A 311 4.87 -5.30 8.66
CA VAL A 311 5.34 -5.84 7.37
C VAL A 311 4.26 -6.69 6.69
N SER A 312 3.63 -7.59 7.44
CA SER A 312 2.51 -8.39 6.92
C SER A 312 1.33 -7.51 6.49
N TYR A 313 0.94 -6.57 7.36
CA TYR A 313 -0.16 -5.65 7.12
C TYR A 313 0.04 -4.81 5.84
N VAL A 314 1.21 -4.20 5.63
CA VAL A 314 1.45 -3.40 4.42
C VAL A 314 1.55 -4.25 3.17
N SER A 315 2.08 -5.47 3.26
CA SER A 315 2.10 -6.42 2.13
C SER A 315 0.69 -6.82 1.70
N ASP A 316 -0.20 -7.10 2.67
CA ASP A 316 -1.60 -7.41 2.41
C ASP A 316 -2.37 -6.19 1.87
N MET A 317 -1.99 -4.97 2.29
CA MET A 317 -2.55 -3.71 1.75
C MET A 317 -2.13 -3.48 0.30
N VAL A 318 -0.85 -3.66 -0.03
CA VAL A 318 -0.36 -3.52 -1.42
C VAL A 318 -1.10 -4.49 -2.34
N ARG A 319 -1.25 -5.76 -1.92
CA ARG A 319 -2.03 -6.74 -2.67
C ARG A 319 -3.49 -6.31 -2.83
N GLY A 320 -4.10 -5.72 -1.80
CA GLY A 320 -5.48 -5.25 -1.80
C GLY A 320 -5.76 -4.09 -2.75
N PHE A 321 -4.75 -3.32 -3.20
CA PHE A 321 -4.95 -2.29 -4.24
C PHE A 321 -5.33 -2.87 -5.60
N ALA A 322 -4.80 -4.07 -5.93
CA ALA A 322 -5.13 -4.82 -7.14
C ALA A 322 -4.97 -6.32 -6.90
N PRO A 323 -5.96 -7.02 -6.30
CA PRO A 323 -5.83 -8.39 -5.78
C PRO A 323 -5.37 -9.43 -6.79
N HIS A 324 -5.57 -9.18 -8.08
CA HIS A 324 -5.23 -10.11 -9.17
C HIS A 324 -3.93 -9.75 -9.90
N ARG A 325 -3.23 -8.71 -9.47
CA ARG A 325 -1.95 -8.31 -10.06
C ARG A 325 -0.77 -8.79 -9.23
N PRO A 326 0.30 -9.26 -9.88
CA PRO A 326 1.54 -9.59 -9.17
C PRO A 326 2.15 -8.32 -8.56
N TRP A 327 2.93 -8.49 -7.49
CA TRP A 327 3.65 -7.39 -6.90
C TRP A 327 5.07 -7.78 -6.47
N VAL A 328 5.95 -6.80 -6.38
CA VAL A 328 7.37 -6.97 -6.06
C VAL A 328 7.75 -6.01 -4.92
N LEU A 329 8.54 -6.50 -3.96
CA LEU A 329 9.26 -5.62 -3.05
C LEU A 329 10.42 -5.00 -3.82
N LEU A 330 10.25 -3.77 -4.33
CA LEU A 330 11.22 -3.14 -5.22
C LEU A 330 12.39 -2.53 -4.47
N GLU A 331 12.10 -1.94 -3.29
CA GLU A 331 13.14 -1.42 -2.42
C GLU A 331 13.01 -1.97 -1.00
N SER A 332 14.12 -2.40 -0.45
CA SER A 332 14.29 -2.76 0.95
C SER A 332 15.74 -2.55 1.37
N CYS A 333 16.02 -2.48 2.67
CA CYS A 333 17.39 -2.34 3.10
C CYS A 333 17.99 -3.70 3.46
N PRO A 334 19.06 -4.15 2.82
CA PRO A 334 19.70 -5.43 3.16
C PRO A 334 20.41 -5.38 4.52
N SER A 335 20.76 -4.20 5.00
CA SER A 335 21.45 -3.95 6.26
C SER A 335 20.64 -3.00 7.15
N GLN A 336 21.12 -1.78 7.36
CA GLN A 336 20.52 -0.78 8.24
C GLN A 336 20.00 0.43 7.48
N PRO A 337 18.73 0.83 7.65
CA PRO A 337 18.19 2.01 6.99
C PRO A 337 18.64 3.30 7.69
N GLN A 338 19.27 4.23 6.92
CA GLN A 338 19.78 5.49 7.44
C GLN A 338 18.69 6.42 8.02
N HIS A 339 17.50 6.42 7.43
CA HIS A 339 16.43 7.38 7.75
C HIS A 339 15.62 7.03 9.02
N LYS A 340 16.09 6.08 9.82
CA LYS A 340 15.47 5.73 11.11
C LYS A 340 16.14 6.48 12.26
N PRO A 341 15.42 6.75 13.36
CA PRO A 341 15.98 7.43 14.52
C PRO A 341 17.21 6.71 15.11
N LEU A 342 17.27 5.39 14.95
CA LEU A 342 18.37 4.54 15.39
C LEU A 342 18.60 3.46 14.34
N ALA A 343 19.70 3.53 13.61
CA ALA A 343 20.06 2.56 12.59
C ALA A 343 20.69 1.30 13.22
N ARG A 344 19.84 0.35 13.64
CA ARG A 344 20.27 -0.94 14.20
C ARG A 344 20.56 -1.96 13.11
N LEU A 345 21.60 -2.77 13.33
CA LEU A 345 21.93 -3.90 12.44
C LEU A 345 20.88 -5.02 12.55
N LYS A 346 20.52 -5.58 11.41
CA LYS A 346 19.82 -6.88 11.39
C LYS A 346 20.77 -7.97 11.87
N ARG A 347 20.27 -8.84 12.76
CA ARG A 347 20.99 -10.05 13.19
C ARG A 347 21.05 -11.06 12.04
N PRO A 348 21.99 -12.00 12.04
CA PRO A 348 22.03 -13.09 11.05
C PRO A 348 20.69 -13.81 10.93
N GLY A 349 20.26 -14.11 9.72
CA GLY A 349 18.96 -14.74 9.39
C GLY A 349 17.77 -13.78 9.31
N VAL A 350 17.83 -12.60 9.94
CA VAL A 350 16.71 -11.63 9.93
C VAL A 350 16.44 -11.11 8.52
N HIS A 351 17.48 -10.86 7.73
CA HIS A 351 17.32 -10.43 6.34
C HIS A 351 16.53 -11.46 5.53
N ARG A 352 16.92 -12.74 5.62
CA ARG A 352 16.24 -13.86 4.95
C ARG A 352 14.79 -13.98 5.37
N SER A 353 14.53 -14.04 6.69
CA SER A 353 13.16 -14.21 7.21
C SER A 353 12.24 -13.04 6.88
N LEU A 354 12.76 -11.81 6.83
CA LEU A 354 12.02 -10.62 6.43
C LEU A 354 11.66 -10.64 4.94
N SER A 355 12.61 -10.99 4.08
CA SER A 355 12.40 -11.11 2.64
C SER A 355 11.36 -12.19 2.33
N LEU A 356 11.49 -13.37 2.94
CA LEU A 356 10.53 -14.45 2.78
C LEU A 356 9.15 -14.15 3.40
N GLN A 357 9.07 -13.22 4.37
CA GLN A 357 7.80 -12.72 4.89
C GLN A 357 7.02 -11.96 3.80
N HIS A 358 7.67 -11.09 3.03
CA HIS A 358 7.03 -10.43 1.89
C HIS A 358 6.59 -11.43 0.82
N VAL A 359 7.44 -12.43 0.51
CA VAL A 359 7.09 -13.52 -0.42
C VAL A 359 5.88 -14.31 0.08
N ALA A 360 5.79 -14.63 1.35
CA ALA A 360 4.63 -15.30 1.96
C ALA A 360 3.33 -14.52 1.81
N HIS A 361 3.42 -13.18 1.73
CA HIS A 361 2.29 -12.28 1.53
C HIS A 361 2.07 -11.89 0.06
N GLY A 362 2.70 -12.58 -0.90
CA GLY A 362 2.41 -12.47 -2.32
C GLY A 362 3.47 -11.78 -3.18
N ALA A 363 4.58 -11.30 -2.60
CA ALA A 363 5.65 -10.72 -3.41
C ALA A 363 6.30 -11.76 -4.32
N ASP A 364 6.47 -11.42 -5.60
CA ASP A 364 7.16 -12.23 -6.60
C ASP A 364 8.60 -11.76 -6.85
N GLY A 365 9.15 -11.01 -5.92
CA GLY A 365 10.53 -10.56 -5.94
C GLY A 365 10.91 -9.79 -4.71
N VAL A 366 12.22 -9.73 -4.45
CA VAL A 366 12.83 -8.99 -3.35
C VAL A 366 14.03 -8.23 -3.89
N MET A 367 13.94 -6.91 -3.85
CA MET A 367 14.97 -6.01 -4.33
C MET A 367 15.38 -5.02 -3.23
N TYR A 368 16.50 -4.33 -3.44
CA TYR A 368 17.17 -3.53 -2.43
C TYR A 368 17.43 -2.11 -2.88
N PHE A 369 17.26 -1.14 -2.02
CA PHE A 369 17.94 0.13 -2.08
C PHE A 369 19.16 0.04 -1.17
N GLN A 370 20.39 -0.07 -1.73
CA GLN A 370 20.74 -0.13 -3.12
C GLN A 370 21.82 -1.19 -3.35
N TRP A 371 22.16 -1.45 -4.62
CA TRP A 371 23.25 -2.38 -4.95
C TRP A 371 24.58 -1.92 -4.35
N ARG A 372 25.07 -0.73 -4.75
CA ARG A 372 26.32 -0.14 -4.24
C ARG A 372 26.03 1.16 -3.49
N ALA A 373 26.61 1.29 -2.30
CA ALA A 373 26.46 2.48 -1.47
C ALA A 373 26.98 3.73 -2.17
N GLY A 374 26.17 4.77 -2.26
CA GLY A 374 26.56 6.07 -2.78
C GLY A 374 27.64 6.73 -1.91
N ARG A 375 28.63 7.35 -2.54
CA ARG A 375 29.75 7.99 -1.83
C ARG A 375 29.37 9.33 -1.19
N GLY A 376 28.32 9.98 -1.68
CA GLY A 376 27.87 11.29 -1.27
C GLY A 376 26.35 11.39 -1.19
N GLY A 377 25.86 12.61 -1.01
CA GLY A 377 24.43 12.89 -0.96
C GLY A 377 23.78 12.53 0.38
N LYS A 378 22.44 12.61 0.39
CA LYS A 378 21.63 12.46 1.60
C LYS A 378 21.66 11.02 2.14
N GLU A 379 21.80 10.03 1.26
CA GLU A 379 21.68 8.60 1.58
C GLU A 379 23.02 7.84 1.63
N LYS A 380 24.13 8.57 1.72
CA LYS A 380 25.50 8.01 1.76
C LYS A 380 25.79 7.04 2.91
N LEU A 381 24.97 7.04 3.96
CA LEU A 381 25.09 6.15 5.11
C LEU A 381 24.03 5.03 5.11
N HIS A 382 23.22 4.94 4.04
CA HIS A 382 22.25 3.86 3.90
C HIS A 382 22.96 2.53 3.62
N GLY A 383 22.48 1.46 4.25
CA GLY A 383 23.04 0.13 4.01
C GLY A 383 22.78 -0.34 2.59
N ALA A 384 23.79 -0.88 1.94
CA ALA A 384 23.74 -1.40 0.59
C ALA A 384 24.24 -2.85 0.55
N VAL A 385 24.09 -3.53 -0.60
CA VAL A 385 24.66 -4.88 -0.79
C VAL A 385 26.18 -4.82 -0.84
N VAL A 386 26.71 -3.86 -1.61
CA VAL A 386 28.15 -3.58 -1.72
C VAL A 386 28.42 -2.21 -1.11
N MET A 387 29.29 -2.16 -0.12
CA MET A 387 29.76 -0.92 0.48
C MET A 387 30.96 -0.36 -0.30
N HIS A 388 31.45 0.83 0.06
CA HIS A 388 32.41 1.60 -0.74
C HIS A 388 33.64 0.81 -1.19
N ASP A 389 34.59 0.57 -0.26
CA ASP A 389 35.87 -0.07 -0.52
C ASP A 389 36.01 -1.42 0.21
N THR A 390 34.89 -1.99 0.66
CA THR A 390 34.89 -3.29 1.32
C THR A 390 34.95 -4.42 0.30
N PRO A 391 35.66 -5.51 0.60
CA PRO A 391 35.60 -6.73 -0.21
C PRO A 391 34.15 -7.20 -0.34
N ALA A 392 33.84 -7.78 -1.49
CA ALA A 392 32.50 -8.34 -1.78
C ALA A 392 32.13 -9.57 -0.93
N ASP A 393 32.85 -9.86 0.15
CA ASP A 393 32.67 -11.02 1.01
C ASP A 393 32.16 -10.60 2.42
N THR A 394 31.41 -9.50 2.47
CA THR A 394 30.78 -9.06 3.70
C THR A 394 29.64 -10.02 4.13
N ARG A 395 29.26 -9.97 5.41
CA ARG A 395 28.10 -10.73 5.90
C ARG A 395 26.84 -10.42 5.10
N VAL A 396 26.59 -9.14 4.79
CA VAL A 396 25.41 -8.69 4.02
C VAL A 396 25.43 -9.30 2.63
N PHE A 397 26.56 -9.26 1.93
CA PHE A 397 26.70 -9.85 0.60
C PHE A 397 26.41 -11.37 0.62
N ARG A 398 26.96 -12.11 1.60
CA ARG A 398 26.69 -13.55 1.73
C ARG A 398 25.23 -13.86 2.06
N GLU A 399 24.57 -13.06 2.89
CA GLU A 399 23.15 -13.24 3.20
C GLU A 399 22.26 -12.98 1.97
N VAL A 400 22.60 -11.97 1.15
CA VAL A 400 21.91 -11.69 -0.12
C VAL A 400 22.11 -12.83 -1.10
N ALA A 401 23.34 -13.33 -1.29
CA ALA A 401 23.63 -14.47 -2.15
C ALA A 401 22.92 -15.76 -1.70
N SER A 402 22.85 -15.99 -0.39
CA SER A 402 22.14 -17.14 0.16
C SER A 402 20.63 -17.05 -0.11
N LEU A 403 20.02 -15.87 0.04
CA LEU A 403 18.60 -15.65 -0.26
C LEU A 403 18.29 -15.92 -1.74
N SER A 404 19.19 -15.54 -2.66
CA SER A 404 19.03 -15.85 -4.08
C SER A 404 18.84 -17.35 -4.32
N SER A 405 19.60 -18.20 -3.62
CA SER A 405 19.47 -19.65 -3.73
C SER A 405 18.09 -20.14 -3.26
N ASP A 406 17.52 -19.56 -2.21
CA ASP A 406 16.17 -19.86 -1.75
C ASP A 406 15.12 -19.41 -2.76
N LEU A 407 15.22 -18.17 -3.26
CA LEU A 407 14.28 -17.62 -4.26
C LEU A 407 14.28 -18.43 -5.56
N ASN A 408 15.46 -18.93 -5.97
CA ASN A 408 15.57 -19.84 -7.12
C ASN A 408 14.82 -21.15 -6.92
N ARG A 409 14.82 -21.72 -5.71
CA ARG A 409 14.03 -22.94 -5.38
C ARG A 409 12.53 -22.62 -5.30
N LEU A 410 12.16 -21.40 -4.98
CA LEU A 410 10.78 -20.94 -4.88
C LEU A 410 10.17 -20.47 -6.22
N LYS A 411 10.80 -20.78 -7.37
CA LYS A 411 10.22 -20.52 -8.70
C LYS A 411 8.76 -20.97 -8.84
N PRO A 412 8.36 -22.16 -8.32
CA PRO A 412 6.97 -22.62 -8.43
C PRO A 412 5.97 -21.75 -7.64
N VAL A 413 6.44 -20.94 -6.70
CA VAL A 413 5.59 -20.02 -5.93
C VAL A 413 5.29 -18.73 -6.71
N CYS A 414 6.15 -18.36 -7.68
CA CYS A 414 5.98 -17.14 -8.47
C CYS A 414 4.62 -17.14 -9.20
N GLY A 415 3.87 -16.04 -9.10
CA GLY A 415 2.55 -15.89 -9.70
C GLY A 415 1.42 -16.62 -8.96
N SER A 416 1.69 -17.31 -7.86
CA SER A 416 0.65 -17.93 -7.05
C SER A 416 -0.17 -16.90 -6.27
N SER A 417 -1.47 -17.16 -6.08
CA SER A 417 -2.37 -16.31 -5.31
C SER A 417 -2.18 -16.46 -3.80
N CYS A 418 -2.64 -15.48 -3.03
CA CYS A 418 -2.76 -15.53 -1.57
C CYS A 418 -4.25 -15.62 -1.22
N PRO A 419 -4.79 -16.80 -0.87
CA PRO A 419 -6.19 -16.91 -0.50
C PRO A 419 -6.52 -16.07 0.73
N SER A 420 -7.55 -15.25 0.63
CA SER A 420 -8.04 -14.40 1.72
C SER A 420 -9.56 -14.58 1.87
N SER A 421 -9.98 -14.87 3.11
CA SER A 421 -11.38 -15.04 3.46
C SER A 421 -11.95 -13.83 4.22
N VAL A 422 -11.08 -12.90 4.58
CA VAL A 422 -11.40 -11.71 5.37
C VAL A 422 -10.98 -10.46 4.62
N ALA A 423 -11.86 -9.47 4.57
CA ALA A 423 -11.51 -8.12 4.15
C ALA A 423 -11.54 -7.17 5.35
N ILE A 424 -10.57 -6.27 5.43
CA ILE A 424 -10.60 -5.10 6.31
C ILE A 424 -10.67 -3.87 5.41
N VAL A 425 -11.71 -3.05 5.62
CA VAL A 425 -11.93 -1.88 4.76
C VAL A 425 -11.14 -0.68 5.26
N TRP A 426 -10.32 -0.13 4.38
CA TRP A 426 -9.67 1.17 4.54
C TRP A 426 -9.82 1.98 3.26
N ASP A 427 -10.32 3.20 3.38
CA ASP A 427 -10.57 4.09 2.24
C ASP A 427 -9.78 5.39 2.42
N VAL A 428 -8.98 5.74 1.41
CA VAL A 428 -8.15 6.94 1.47
C VAL A 428 -8.96 8.24 1.45
N HIS A 429 -10.13 8.25 0.79
CA HIS A 429 -11.02 9.41 0.83
C HIS A 429 -11.61 9.62 2.23
N SER A 430 -11.93 8.52 2.92
CA SER A 430 -12.33 8.56 4.34
C SER A 430 -11.18 9.04 5.24
N GLU A 431 -9.93 8.66 4.95
CA GLU A 431 -8.74 9.14 5.64
C GLU A 431 -8.55 10.67 5.44
N TRP A 432 -8.70 11.17 4.20
CA TRP A 432 -8.65 12.60 3.92
C TRP A 432 -9.79 13.37 4.58
N ALA A 433 -11.01 12.83 4.54
CA ALA A 433 -12.16 13.41 5.23
C ALA A 433 -11.90 13.57 6.73
N TRP A 434 -11.32 12.54 7.36
CA TRP A 434 -10.91 12.63 8.77
C TRP A 434 -9.85 13.69 9.02
N GLN A 435 -8.86 13.81 8.13
CA GLN A 435 -7.78 14.82 8.26
C GLN A 435 -8.29 16.26 8.06
N CYS A 436 -9.30 16.45 7.20
CA CYS A 436 -9.92 17.75 6.97
C CYS A 436 -10.90 18.14 8.08
N ASN A 437 -11.50 17.15 8.75
CA ASN A 437 -12.55 17.39 9.74
C ASN A 437 -12.00 18.04 11.01
N HIS A 438 -12.68 19.07 11.49
CA HIS A 438 -12.41 19.67 12.80
C HIS A 438 -13.11 18.85 13.89
N GLY A 439 -12.41 17.84 14.39
CA GLY A 439 -13.01 16.66 14.97
C GLY A 439 -13.47 16.70 16.40
N LEU A 440 -14.18 15.65 16.74
CA LEU A 440 -14.70 15.28 18.04
C LEU A 440 -13.60 14.81 19.02
N THR A 441 -12.42 14.47 18.51
CA THR A 441 -11.33 13.87 19.28
C THR A 441 -9.99 14.21 18.64
N SER A 442 -8.94 14.27 19.47
CA SER A 442 -7.55 14.34 19.01
C SER A 442 -6.93 12.98 18.69
N GLU A 443 -7.72 11.90 18.72
CA GLU A 443 -7.22 10.59 18.34
C GLU A 443 -6.73 10.58 16.88
N PRO A 444 -5.67 9.79 16.60
CA PRO A 444 -5.26 9.54 15.22
C PRO A 444 -6.43 9.00 14.39
N SER A 445 -6.33 9.14 13.08
CA SER A 445 -7.35 8.63 12.15
C SER A 445 -7.70 7.16 12.40
N PRO A 446 -8.88 6.69 11.94
CA PRO A 446 -9.25 5.27 12.03
C PRO A 446 -8.19 4.33 11.47
N ARG A 447 -7.38 4.77 10.50
CA ARG A 447 -6.23 4.02 9.98
C ARG A 447 -5.27 3.55 11.06
N ALA A 448 -5.02 4.37 12.08
CA ALA A 448 -4.12 4.01 13.18
C ALA A 448 -4.62 2.83 14.01
N GLN A 449 -5.89 2.46 13.88
CA GLN A 449 -6.50 1.33 14.60
C GLN A 449 -6.52 0.04 13.76
N LEU A 450 -6.31 0.12 12.45
CA LEU A 450 -6.30 -1.06 11.57
C LEU A 450 -5.38 -2.19 12.05
N PRO A 451 -4.17 -1.93 12.59
CA PRO A 451 -3.33 -2.99 13.12
C PRO A 451 -3.98 -3.78 14.27
N ALA A 452 -4.84 -3.16 15.09
CA ALA A 452 -5.56 -3.87 16.16
C ALA A 452 -6.65 -4.79 15.61
N HIS A 453 -7.31 -4.39 14.51
CA HIS A 453 -8.28 -5.24 13.81
C HIS A 453 -7.59 -6.34 12.97
N TYR A 454 -6.37 -6.12 12.49
CA TYR A 454 -5.60 -7.06 11.69
C TYR A 454 -4.95 -8.17 12.54
N GLU A 455 -4.45 -7.84 13.74
CA GLU A 455 -3.68 -8.76 14.59
C GLU A 455 -4.38 -10.10 14.92
N PRO A 456 -5.69 -10.15 15.22
CA PRO A 456 -6.38 -11.39 15.51
C PRO A 456 -6.35 -12.42 14.37
N PHE A 457 -6.39 -11.95 13.13
CA PHE A 457 -6.28 -12.81 11.94
C PHE A 457 -4.83 -13.20 11.66
N TRP A 458 -3.91 -12.24 11.81
CA TRP A 458 -2.48 -12.46 11.65
C TRP A 458 -1.94 -13.56 12.55
N THR A 459 -2.34 -13.56 13.82
CA THR A 459 -1.93 -14.58 14.81
C THR A 459 -2.53 -15.96 14.54
N ARG A 460 -3.66 -16.04 13.86
CA ARG A 460 -4.32 -17.30 13.49
C ARG A 460 -3.94 -17.80 12.09
N GLY A 461 -3.04 -17.10 11.40
CA GLY A 461 -2.64 -17.47 10.04
C GLY A 461 -3.73 -17.25 8.99
N ILE A 462 -4.80 -16.53 9.31
CA ILE A 462 -5.91 -16.26 8.40
C ILE A 462 -5.49 -15.21 7.37
N GLY A 463 -5.76 -15.49 6.09
CA GLY A 463 -5.53 -14.54 5.00
C GLY A 463 -6.48 -13.34 5.08
N VAL A 464 -5.92 -12.14 4.98
CA VAL A 464 -6.65 -10.87 5.01
C VAL A 464 -6.25 -10.03 3.81
N ASP A 465 -7.22 -9.39 3.16
CA ASP A 465 -6.96 -8.30 2.24
C ASP A 465 -7.41 -6.97 2.86
N ILE A 466 -6.61 -5.92 2.64
CA ILE A 466 -6.99 -4.58 3.04
C ILE A 466 -7.41 -3.84 1.79
N VAL A 467 -8.70 -3.55 1.69
CA VAL A 467 -9.35 -3.06 0.47
C VAL A 467 -10.11 -1.77 0.73
N ASP A 468 -10.41 -1.00 -0.31
CA ASP A 468 -11.21 0.21 -0.16
C ASP A 468 -12.73 -0.06 -0.23
N SER A 469 -13.51 0.98 -0.01
CA SER A 469 -14.98 0.92 -0.02
C SER A 469 -15.58 0.64 -1.40
N THR A 470 -14.77 0.71 -2.49
CA THR A 470 -15.21 0.42 -3.87
C THR A 470 -14.87 -0.99 -4.34
N ALA A 471 -14.20 -1.79 -3.50
CA ALA A 471 -13.78 -3.14 -3.84
C ALA A 471 -14.96 -4.08 -4.09
N ASP A 472 -14.70 -5.16 -4.82
CA ASP A 472 -15.58 -6.31 -4.87
C ASP A 472 -15.37 -7.18 -3.62
N PHE A 473 -16.42 -7.32 -2.83
CA PHE A 473 -16.39 -8.10 -1.58
C PHE A 473 -16.87 -9.54 -1.75
N SER A 474 -17.23 -9.98 -2.93
CA SER A 474 -17.92 -11.27 -3.19
C SER A 474 -17.10 -12.50 -2.77
N ALA A 475 -15.77 -12.38 -2.68
CA ALA A 475 -14.87 -13.46 -2.29
C ALA A 475 -14.74 -13.66 -0.77
N TYR A 476 -15.23 -12.72 0.05
CA TYR A 476 -14.97 -12.73 1.49
C TYR A 476 -16.16 -13.27 2.28
N GLN A 477 -15.88 -14.05 3.32
CA GLN A 477 -16.84 -14.56 4.28
C GLN A 477 -17.02 -13.62 5.47
N LEU A 478 -16.03 -12.76 5.72
CA LEU A 478 -16.06 -11.80 6.82
C LEU A 478 -15.48 -10.46 6.35
N VAL A 479 -16.25 -9.37 6.50
CA VAL A 479 -15.84 -8.02 6.15
C VAL A 479 -15.86 -7.14 7.40
N ILE A 480 -14.70 -6.57 7.74
CA ILE A 480 -14.54 -5.66 8.89
C ILE A 480 -14.47 -4.23 8.39
N VAL A 481 -15.29 -3.35 8.95
CA VAL A 481 -15.35 -1.92 8.64
C VAL A 481 -14.98 -1.12 9.89
N PRO A 482 -13.69 -0.86 10.14
CA PRO A 482 -13.20 -0.32 11.40
C PRO A 482 -13.23 1.22 11.49
N GLY A 483 -14.31 1.85 11.03
CA GLY A 483 -14.50 3.31 11.08
C GLY A 483 -14.22 3.99 9.74
N VAL A 484 -14.94 3.60 8.70
CA VAL A 484 -14.98 4.32 7.41
C VAL A 484 -15.83 5.58 7.60
N PHE A 485 -15.18 6.70 7.95
CA PHE A 485 -15.80 7.95 8.35
C PHE A 485 -16.67 8.56 7.24
N LEU A 486 -16.12 8.63 6.03
CA LEU A 486 -16.83 9.08 4.83
C LEU A 486 -17.44 7.90 4.11
N LEU A 487 -18.75 7.94 3.93
CA LEU A 487 -19.52 6.89 3.23
C LEU A 487 -19.58 7.24 1.73
N ARG A 488 -18.77 6.54 0.93
CA ARG A 488 -18.80 6.72 -0.53
C ARG A 488 -20.10 6.15 -1.14
N PRO A 489 -20.59 6.73 -2.23
CA PRO A 489 -21.78 6.23 -2.94
C PRO A 489 -21.68 4.73 -3.29
N GLY A 490 -22.73 3.97 -3.04
CA GLY A 490 -22.83 2.54 -3.33
C GLY A 490 -22.07 1.62 -2.36
N PHE A 491 -21.36 2.14 -1.34
CA PHE A 491 -20.67 1.27 -0.37
C PHE A 491 -21.66 0.50 0.50
N ALA A 492 -22.73 1.15 0.99
CA ALA A 492 -23.79 0.49 1.74
C ALA A 492 -24.44 -0.64 0.92
N ASP A 493 -24.76 -0.38 -0.35
CA ASP A 493 -25.36 -1.39 -1.26
C ASP A 493 -24.46 -2.61 -1.43
N ARG A 494 -23.14 -2.41 -1.60
CA ARG A 494 -22.18 -3.52 -1.70
C ARG A 494 -22.14 -4.36 -0.43
N LEU A 495 -22.14 -3.74 0.75
CA LEU A 495 -22.17 -4.47 2.03
C LEU A 495 -23.46 -5.26 2.21
N MET A 496 -24.60 -4.68 1.86
CA MET A 496 -25.89 -5.38 1.90
C MET A 496 -25.95 -6.55 0.91
N ALA A 497 -25.43 -6.36 -0.30
CA ALA A 497 -25.41 -7.40 -1.31
C ALA A 497 -24.63 -8.64 -0.84
N ILE A 498 -23.43 -8.46 -0.28
CA ILE A 498 -22.64 -9.60 0.21
C ILE A 498 -23.23 -10.25 1.46
N ALA A 499 -23.84 -9.48 2.36
CA ALA A 499 -24.51 -10.04 3.52
C ALA A 499 -25.69 -10.93 3.10
N THR A 500 -26.40 -10.56 2.03
CA THR A 500 -27.48 -11.39 1.47
C THR A 500 -27.01 -12.77 1.04
N THR A 501 -25.77 -12.92 0.59
CA THR A 501 -25.17 -14.17 0.10
C THR A 501 -24.42 -15.00 1.15
N GLY A 502 -24.38 -14.54 2.40
CA GLY A 502 -23.79 -15.29 3.51
C GLY A 502 -22.59 -14.66 4.20
N CYS A 503 -22.13 -13.51 3.73
CA CYS A 503 -21.03 -12.79 4.38
C CYS A 503 -21.47 -12.19 5.72
N HIS A 504 -20.58 -12.22 6.72
CA HIS A 504 -20.74 -11.48 7.96
C HIS A 504 -20.03 -10.11 7.86
N VAL A 505 -20.77 -9.03 8.07
CA VAL A 505 -20.27 -7.65 8.01
C VAL A 505 -20.22 -7.06 9.41
N VAL A 506 -19.06 -6.58 9.84
CA VAL A 506 -18.82 -6.02 11.17
C VAL A 506 -18.53 -4.53 11.06
N LEU A 507 -19.43 -3.70 11.50
CA LEU A 507 -19.26 -2.26 11.56
C LEU A 507 -18.77 -1.82 12.95
N HIS A 508 -17.94 -0.78 12.97
CA HIS A 508 -17.45 -0.15 14.20
C HIS A 508 -17.79 1.34 14.24
N PRO A 509 -17.68 2.00 15.40
CA PRO A 509 -17.86 3.43 15.55
C PRO A 509 -17.04 4.25 14.55
N LEU A 510 -17.51 5.42 14.22
CA LEU A 510 -16.99 6.31 13.18
C LEU A 510 -17.26 5.86 11.74
N THR A 511 -17.98 4.78 11.51
CA THR A 511 -18.45 4.40 10.18
C THR A 511 -19.64 5.25 9.78
N GLY A 512 -19.60 5.84 8.56
CA GLY A 512 -20.74 6.54 7.95
C GLY A 512 -21.20 7.76 8.74
N TRP A 513 -20.30 8.70 9.00
CA TRP A 513 -20.62 10.00 9.60
C TRP A 513 -20.96 11.06 8.58
N VAL A 514 -20.21 11.07 7.49
CA VAL A 514 -20.31 12.09 6.45
C VAL A 514 -20.48 11.46 5.08
N ASP A 515 -21.09 12.22 4.20
CA ASP A 515 -21.23 11.91 2.78
C ASP A 515 -19.98 12.23 1.97
N ASP A 516 -20.05 12.09 0.65
CA ASP A 516 -18.94 12.28 -0.26
C ASP A 516 -18.45 13.75 -0.35
N ASP A 517 -19.21 14.70 0.17
CA ASP A 517 -18.87 16.13 0.24
C ASP A 517 -18.53 16.62 1.67
N LEU A 518 -18.34 15.69 2.60
CA LEU A 518 -17.98 15.94 4.00
C LEU A 518 -19.12 16.59 4.81
N CYS A 519 -20.35 16.52 4.34
CA CYS A 519 -21.53 16.88 5.12
C CYS A 519 -22.04 15.68 5.91
N VAL A 520 -22.64 15.93 7.08
CA VAL A 520 -23.27 14.87 7.88
C VAL A 520 -24.36 14.21 7.04
N LEU A 521 -24.37 12.87 7.05
CA LEU A 521 -25.34 12.09 6.27
C LEU A 521 -26.78 12.48 6.62
N PRO A 522 -27.66 12.61 5.64
CA PRO A 522 -29.09 12.78 5.89
C PRO A 522 -29.62 11.67 6.81
N GLY A 523 -30.29 12.07 7.88
CA GLY A 523 -30.80 11.13 8.89
C GLY A 523 -29.74 10.70 9.93
N GLY A 524 -28.50 11.19 9.87
CA GLY A 524 -27.43 10.93 10.85
C GLY A 524 -26.54 9.74 10.52
N ARG A 525 -25.74 9.34 11.50
CA ARG A 525 -24.69 8.30 11.36
C ARG A 525 -25.19 6.99 10.73
N LEU A 526 -24.35 6.31 9.96
CA LEU A 526 -24.60 5.12 9.16
C LEU A 526 -25.49 5.32 7.93
N GLY A 527 -26.22 6.44 7.83
CA GLY A 527 -27.28 6.59 6.83
C GLY A 527 -28.48 5.65 7.06
N PRO A 528 -29.60 5.85 6.38
CA PRO A 528 -30.80 5.05 6.59
C PRO A 528 -30.60 3.57 6.24
N GLU A 529 -29.90 3.26 5.16
CA GLU A 529 -29.73 1.90 4.63
C GLU A 529 -28.93 1.00 5.59
N LEU A 530 -27.77 1.46 6.07
CA LEU A 530 -26.96 0.68 7.00
C LEU A 530 -27.59 0.61 8.39
N ARG A 531 -28.33 1.63 8.83
CA ARG A 531 -29.09 1.57 10.09
C ARG A 531 -30.15 0.48 10.03
N GLU A 532 -30.92 0.43 8.94
CA GLU A 532 -31.92 -0.61 8.72
C GLU A 532 -31.24 -1.99 8.65
N ALA A 533 -30.16 -2.13 7.89
CA ALA A 533 -29.42 -3.39 7.77
C ALA A 533 -28.84 -3.88 9.10
N CYS A 534 -28.29 -2.98 9.92
CA CYS A 534 -27.79 -3.29 11.26
C CYS A 534 -28.89 -3.43 12.32
N GLY A 535 -30.08 -2.90 12.06
CA GLY A 535 -31.18 -2.87 13.02
C GLY A 535 -30.90 -2.05 14.28
N ILE A 536 -30.23 -0.93 14.10
CA ILE A 536 -29.85 -0.03 15.20
C ILE A 536 -30.08 1.44 14.85
N TYR A 537 -30.18 2.26 15.87
CA TYR A 537 -30.22 3.71 15.78
C TYR A 537 -29.13 4.29 16.71
N PRO A 538 -28.01 4.84 16.17
CA PRO A 538 -26.99 5.51 16.96
C PRO A 538 -27.49 6.87 17.46
N GLU A 539 -27.47 7.11 18.78
CA GLU A 539 -27.91 8.37 19.42
C GLU A 539 -26.70 9.30 19.66
N GLU A 540 -25.76 8.87 20.48
CA GLU A 540 -24.64 9.66 20.95
C GLU A 540 -23.35 8.83 20.87
N ILE A 541 -22.21 9.48 20.99
CA ILE A 541 -20.90 8.83 21.14
C ILE A 541 -20.13 9.49 22.26
N ASP A 542 -19.60 8.69 23.15
CA ASP A 542 -18.71 9.13 24.22
C ASP A 542 -17.27 8.78 23.87
N PHE A 543 -16.34 9.74 24.05
CA PHE A 543 -14.90 9.56 23.86
C PHE A 543 -14.18 9.50 25.20
N LEU A 544 -13.65 8.32 25.50
CA LEU A 544 -13.00 8.02 26.75
C LEU A 544 -11.57 8.56 26.79
N ARG A 545 -11.10 9.01 27.94
CA ARG A 545 -9.68 9.32 28.16
C ARG A 545 -8.84 8.05 28.09
N PRO A 546 -7.52 8.15 27.86
CA PRO A 546 -6.66 6.96 27.70
C PRO A 546 -6.65 5.99 28.90
N ASP A 547 -6.93 6.48 30.11
CA ASP A 547 -6.97 5.73 31.37
C ASP A 547 -8.39 5.28 31.76
N GLU A 548 -9.42 5.74 31.04
CA GLU A 548 -10.82 5.37 31.29
C GLU A 548 -11.20 4.04 30.65
N ARG A 549 -12.09 3.32 31.30
CA ARG A 549 -12.66 2.04 30.86
C ARG A 549 -14.14 2.03 31.18
N VAL A 550 -14.92 1.46 30.28
CA VAL A 550 -16.32 1.15 30.53
C VAL A 550 -16.48 -0.36 30.55
N LEU A 551 -16.99 -0.86 31.69
CA LEU A 551 -17.15 -2.31 31.89
C LEU A 551 -18.16 -2.86 30.88
N LEU A 552 -17.83 -4.02 30.32
CA LEU A 552 -18.72 -4.79 29.46
C LEU A 552 -19.29 -6.00 30.21
N GLU A 553 -20.49 -6.41 29.82
CA GLU A 553 -21.09 -7.63 30.35
C GLU A 553 -20.18 -8.83 30.07
N PRO A 554 -19.86 -9.66 31.11
CA PRO A 554 -19.10 -10.87 30.91
C PRO A 554 -19.76 -11.80 29.90
N SER A 555 -19.06 -12.16 28.85
CA SER A 555 -19.62 -12.95 27.76
C SER A 555 -18.59 -13.85 27.08
N GLU A 556 -19.04 -14.74 26.24
CA GLU A 556 -18.17 -15.53 25.37
C GLU A 556 -17.67 -14.73 24.15
N TRP A 557 -18.24 -13.55 23.88
CA TRP A 557 -17.95 -12.73 22.68
C TRP A 557 -16.76 -11.79 22.85
N VAL A 558 -16.62 -11.18 24.00
CA VAL A 558 -15.58 -10.20 24.26
C VAL A 558 -14.92 -10.46 25.61
N ARG A 559 -13.61 -10.18 25.70
CA ARG A 559 -12.85 -10.14 26.95
C ARG A 559 -12.30 -8.74 27.16
N GLY A 560 -12.30 -8.27 28.40
CA GLY A 560 -11.88 -6.93 28.78
C GLY A 560 -12.97 -5.90 28.59
N ASP A 561 -12.59 -4.64 28.63
CA ASP A 561 -13.50 -3.52 28.72
C ASP A 561 -13.53 -2.70 27.43
N ALA A 562 -14.52 -1.81 27.33
CA ALA A 562 -14.55 -0.80 26.28
C ALA A 562 -13.54 0.31 26.56
N VAL A 563 -12.86 0.75 25.52
CA VAL A 563 -11.80 1.77 25.55
C VAL A 563 -11.99 2.76 24.42
N LYS A 564 -11.43 3.96 24.55
CA LYS A 564 -11.38 5.03 23.55
C LYS A 564 -12.75 5.66 23.26
N ARG A 565 -13.78 4.87 22.97
CA ARG A 565 -15.10 5.39 22.63
C ARG A 565 -16.20 4.37 22.86
N CYS A 566 -17.39 4.87 23.15
CA CYS A 566 -18.61 4.10 23.31
C CYS A 566 -19.75 4.78 22.54
N ASP A 567 -20.33 4.09 21.56
CA ASP A 567 -21.57 4.52 20.91
C ASP A 567 -22.78 4.10 21.73
N LEU A 568 -23.67 5.03 21.98
CA LEU A 568 -24.96 4.79 22.58
C LEU A 568 -25.92 4.49 21.44
N VAL A 569 -26.35 3.23 21.33
CA VAL A 569 -27.25 2.78 20.27
C VAL A 569 -28.52 2.20 20.83
N ARG A 570 -29.63 2.43 20.15
CA ARG A 570 -30.88 1.69 20.36
C ARG A 570 -31.03 0.63 19.30
N THR A 571 -31.65 -0.49 19.66
CA THR A 571 -31.97 -1.56 18.71
C THR A 571 -33.30 -1.28 18.01
N ASP A 572 -33.30 -1.56 16.70
CA ASP A 572 -34.50 -1.61 15.86
C ASP A 572 -34.47 -2.93 15.06
N GLY A 573 -34.80 -4.00 15.78
CA GLY A 573 -34.77 -5.36 15.24
C GLY A 573 -33.42 -6.09 15.34
N ALA A 574 -32.39 -5.48 15.90
CA ALA A 574 -31.13 -6.18 16.20
C ALA A 574 -31.21 -6.93 17.55
N GLU A 575 -30.59 -8.09 17.60
CA GLU A 575 -30.31 -8.86 18.82
C GLU A 575 -29.17 -8.21 19.60
N VAL A 576 -29.33 -8.06 20.92
CA VAL A 576 -28.26 -7.55 21.80
C VAL A 576 -27.43 -8.73 22.28
N MET A 577 -26.14 -8.71 21.95
CA MET A 577 -25.18 -9.76 22.33
C MET A 577 -24.42 -9.41 23.60
N ILE A 578 -24.17 -8.13 23.84
CA ILE A 578 -23.45 -7.59 25.01
C ILE A 578 -24.00 -6.21 25.34
N THR A 579 -24.04 -5.86 26.64
CA THR A 579 -24.38 -4.52 27.12
C THR A 579 -23.20 -3.88 27.85
N TYR A 580 -23.22 -2.54 27.96
CA TYR A 580 -22.36 -1.81 28.89
C TYR A 580 -22.83 -2.08 30.33
N GLN A 581 -21.88 -2.19 31.29
CA GLN A 581 -22.17 -2.48 32.71
C GLN A 581 -21.84 -1.32 33.64
N SER A 582 -21.21 -0.28 33.12
CA SER A 582 -20.85 0.90 33.92
C SER A 582 -21.16 2.19 33.16
N ASP A 583 -20.95 3.32 33.84
CA ASP A 583 -21.34 4.65 33.42
C ASP A 583 -22.87 4.87 33.37
N PHE A 584 -23.31 6.09 32.98
CA PHE A 584 -24.76 6.45 32.94
C PHE A 584 -25.51 5.69 31.84
N TYR A 585 -24.79 5.12 30.88
CA TYR A 585 -25.35 4.31 29.81
C TYR A 585 -25.23 2.80 30.03
N ALA A 586 -25.05 2.37 31.29
CA ALA A 586 -25.18 0.95 31.64
C ALA A 586 -26.50 0.36 31.17
N GLY A 587 -26.45 -0.80 30.51
CA GLY A 587 -27.59 -1.45 29.90
C GLY A 587 -27.80 -1.12 28.40
N TYR A 588 -27.14 -0.10 27.86
CA TYR A 588 -27.12 0.10 26.41
C TYR A 588 -26.35 -1.00 25.68
N PRO A 589 -26.72 -1.35 24.45
CA PRO A 589 -26.01 -2.35 23.64
C PRO A 589 -24.56 -1.94 23.33
N ALA A 590 -23.62 -2.86 23.56
CA ALA A 590 -22.19 -2.72 23.20
C ALA A 590 -21.81 -3.61 22.01
N LEU A 591 -22.54 -4.70 21.78
CA LEU A 591 -22.44 -5.53 20.58
C LEU A 591 -23.85 -5.97 20.19
N THR A 592 -24.19 -5.78 18.91
CA THR A 592 -25.49 -6.24 18.36
C THR A 592 -25.29 -7.10 17.12
N ARG A 593 -26.29 -7.91 16.78
CA ARG A 593 -26.35 -8.73 15.59
C ARG A 593 -27.73 -8.62 14.93
N LYS A 594 -27.77 -8.54 13.61
CA LYS A 594 -29.00 -8.68 12.83
C LYS A 594 -28.76 -9.61 11.65
N GLU A 595 -29.61 -10.61 11.50
CA GLU A 595 -29.60 -11.46 10.32
C GLU A 595 -29.99 -10.66 9.08
N TYR A 596 -29.28 -10.89 7.98
CA TYR A 596 -29.50 -10.23 6.71
C TYR A 596 -29.27 -11.20 5.56
N GLY A 597 -30.33 -11.69 4.94
CA GLY A 597 -30.23 -12.77 3.96
C GLY A 597 -29.67 -14.05 4.58
N GLN A 598 -28.56 -14.56 4.04
CA GLN A 598 -27.87 -15.73 4.56
C GLN A 598 -26.72 -15.40 5.52
N GLY A 599 -26.34 -14.13 5.62
CA GLY A 599 -25.30 -13.62 6.50
C GLY A 599 -25.87 -12.79 7.65
N ALA A 600 -25.06 -11.85 8.16
CA ALA A 600 -25.48 -10.97 9.23
C ALA A 600 -24.69 -9.66 9.26
N PHE A 601 -25.31 -8.59 9.73
CA PHE A 601 -24.64 -7.39 10.19
C PHE A 601 -24.38 -7.47 11.69
N TRP A 602 -23.19 -7.06 12.07
CA TRP A 602 -22.76 -6.91 13.45
C TRP A 602 -22.36 -5.45 13.68
N TYR A 603 -22.72 -4.90 14.80
CA TYR A 603 -22.27 -3.58 15.22
C TYR A 603 -21.59 -3.68 16.58
N CYS A 604 -20.26 -3.49 16.58
CA CYS A 604 -19.50 -3.36 17.81
C CYS A 604 -19.48 -1.89 18.20
N ALA A 605 -20.30 -1.49 19.16
CA ALA A 605 -20.56 -0.10 19.51
C ALA A 605 -19.44 0.57 20.31
N CYS A 606 -18.28 -0.07 20.49
CA CYS A 606 -17.17 0.49 21.26
C CYS A 606 -15.81 0.12 20.67
N GLY A 607 -14.79 0.87 21.06
CA GLY A 607 -13.41 0.41 20.93
C GLY A 607 -13.14 -0.67 21.98
N LEU A 608 -12.39 -1.70 21.60
CA LEU A 608 -12.05 -2.81 22.48
C LEU A 608 -10.56 -2.84 22.81
N GLU A 609 -10.20 -3.39 23.95
CA GLU A 609 -8.83 -3.80 24.21
C GLU A 609 -8.41 -4.92 23.25
N ALA A 610 -7.09 -5.14 23.09
CA ALA A 610 -6.56 -6.14 22.15
C ALA A 610 -7.16 -7.54 22.34
N GLN A 611 -7.30 -7.97 23.61
CA GLN A 611 -7.92 -9.26 23.96
C GLN A 611 -9.43 -9.31 23.60
N GLY A 612 -10.10 -8.16 23.58
CA GLY A 612 -11.51 -8.04 23.17
C GLY A 612 -11.65 -8.27 21.68
N TYR A 613 -10.85 -7.60 20.86
CA TYR A 613 -10.83 -7.84 19.40
C TYR A 613 -10.43 -9.29 19.08
N ASP A 614 -9.43 -9.84 19.79
CA ASP A 614 -8.99 -11.21 19.60
C ASP A 614 -10.13 -12.21 19.81
N ARG A 615 -10.90 -12.05 20.90
CA ARG A 615 -12.03 -12.93 21.23
C ARG A 615 -13.19 -12.75 20.25
N LEU A 616 -13.56 -11.50 19.94
CA LEU A 616 -14.66 -11.18 19.02
C LEU A 616 -14.40 -11.82 17.65
N TYR A 617 -13.23 -11.57 17.07
CA TYR A 617 -12.94 -12.09 15.72
C TYR A 617 -12.70 -13.59 15.70
N ALA A 618 -12.23 -14.21 16.80
CA ALA A 618 -12.20 -15.67 16.91
C ALA A 618 -13.60 -16.28 16.77
N ARG A 619 -14.57 -15.72 17.48
CA ARG A 619 -15.97 -16.20 17.41
C ARG A 619 -16.60 -15.95 16.04
N LEU A 620 -16.35 -14.78 15.46
CA LEU A 620 -16.86 -14.47 14.13
C LEU A 620 -16.24 -15.37 13.04
N CYS A 621 -14.96 -15.71 13.15
CA CYS A 621 -14.31 -16.69 12.26
C CYS A 621 -14.95 -18.08 12.39
N GLU A 622 -15.27 -18.55 13.61
CA GLU A 622 -15.97 -19.82 13.83
C GLU A 622 -17.32 -19.83 13.12
N ILE A 623 -18.11 -18.75 13.25
CA ILE A 623 -19.44 -18.62 12.62
C ILE A 623 -19.33 -18.54 11.10
N ALA A 624 -18.39 -17.75 10.59
CA ALA A 624 -18.18 -17.55 9.15
C ALA A 624 -17.44 -18.74 8.48
N GLY A 625 -17.04 -19.76 9.24
CA GLY A 625 -16.28 -20.90 8.71
C GLY A 625 -14.87 -20.55 8.23
N VAL A 626 -14.29 -19.48 8.78
CA VAL A 626 -12.96 -18.97 8.38
C VAL A 626 -11.88 -19.54 9.29
N SER A 627 -10.84 -20.11 8.69
CA SER A 627 -9.70 -20.69 9.43
C SER A 627 -8.39 -20.52 8.66
N GLY A 628 -7.27 -20.54 9.40
CA GLY A 628 -5.94 -20.57 8.80
C GLY A 628 -5.59 -21.91 8.16
N PRO A 629 -4.52 -21.96 7.35
CA PRO A 629 -4.13 -23.16 6.58
C PRO A 629 -3.59 -24.29 7.45
N LEU A 630 -3.10 -23.98 8.64
CA LEU A 630 -2.64 -24.95 9.65
C LEU A 630 -3.20 -24.53 11.02
N LYS A 631 -3.54 -25.55 11.84
CA LYS A 631 -3.89 -25.29 13.24
C LYS A 631 -2.61 -25.13 14.04
N THR A 632 -2.48 -24.03 14.79
CA THR A 632 -1.37 -23.79 15.71
C THR A 632 -1.87 -23.10 16.97
N GLU A 633 -1.34 -23.53 18.11
CA GLU A 633 -1.53 -22.83 19.40
C GLU A 633 -0.48 -21.74 19.63
N SER A 634 0.57 -21.71 18.79
CA SER A 634 1.65 -20.75 18.91
C SER A 634 1.29 -19.41 18.27
N THR A 635 1.18 -18.38 19.10
CA THR A 635 1.05 -16.98 18.66
C THR A 635 2.38 -16.38 18.18
N SER A 636 3.46 -17.16 18.23
CA SER A 636 4.82 -16.77 17.82
C SER A 636 5.13 -17.12 16.37
N LEU A 637 4.31 -17.95 15.74
CA LEU A 637 4.44 -18.32 14.35
C LEU A 637 3.45 -17.54 13.49
N VAL A 638 3.93 -17.03 12.35
CA VAL A 638 3.09 -16.44 11.31
C VAL A 638 2.93 -17.45 10.19
N ILE A 639 1.70 -17.79 9.88
CA ILE A 639 1.39 -18.80 8.86
C ILE A 639 0.68 -18.09 7.70
N ARG A 640 1.13 -18.36 6.48
CA ARG A 640 0.52 -17.81 5.27
C ARG A 640 0.46 -18.88 4.18
N GLU A 641 -0.57 -18.80 3.37
CA GLU A 641 -0.76 -19.69 2.24
C GLU A 641 -0.57 -18.94 0.92
N ARG A 642 0.13 -19.57 -0.01
CA ARG A 642 0.11 -19.23 -1.42
C ARG A 642 -0.38 -20.44 -2.23
N ARG A 643 -1.11 -20.20 -3.31
CA ARG A 643 -1.73 -21.27 -4.11
C ARG A 643 -1.56 -21.00 -5.60
N SER A 644 -0.91 -21.92 -6.29
CA SER A 644 -0.96 -22.04 -7.75
C SER A 644 -2.13 -22.94 -8.17
N GLU A 645 -2.28 -23.19 -9.46
CA GLU A 645 -3.30 -24.13 -9.97
C GLU A 645 -3.06 -25.56 -9.50
N GLU A 646 -1.79 -25.96 -9.34
CA GLU A 646 -1.38 -27.34 -9.08
C GLU A 646 -0.87 -27.57 -7.65
N THR A 647 -0.40 -26.52 -6.98
CA THR A 647 0.34 -26.67 -5.73
C THR A 647 -0.10 -25.65 -4.68
N ARG A 648 -0.27 -26.15 -3.48
CA ARG A 648 -0.47 -25.37 -2.27
C ARG A 648 0.86 -25.20 -1.54
N PHE A 649 1.21 -23.96 -1.20
CA PHE A 649 2.40 -23.63 -0.42
C PHE A 649 1.98 -23.01 0.90
N VAL A 650 2.56 -23.48 2.01
CA VAL A 650 2.32 -22.90 3.33
C VAL A 650 3.66 -22.45 3.93
N PHE A 651 3.74 -21.15 4.17
CA PHE A 651 4.88 -20.51 4.82
C PHE A 651 4.64 -20.49 6.34
N VAL A 652 5.55 -21.08 7.09
CA VAL A 652 5.58 -21.06 8.55
C VAL A 652 6.79 -20.24 8.96
N LEU A 653 6.55 -19.00 9.38
CA LEU A 653 7.60 -18.03 9.72
C LEU A 653 7.73 -17.97 11.24
N ASN A 654 8.89 -18.37 11.76
CA ASN A 654 9.26 -18.11 13.13
C ASN A 654 10.00 -16.76 13.23
N LEU A 655 9.28 -15.73 13.63
CA LEU A 655 9.81 -14.37 13.73
C LEU A 655 10.37 -14.04 15.12
N THR A 656 10.59 -15.06 15.95
CA THR A 656 11.13 -14.95 17.31
C THR A 656 12.59 -15.39 17.40
N GLN A 657 13.20 -15.18 18.55
CA GLN A 657 14.59 -15.57 18.83
C GLN A 657 14.75 -16.99 19.37
N THR A 658 13.65 -17.71 19.55
CA THR A 658 13.64 -19.08 20.06
C THR A 658 13.03 -20.02 19.03
N PRO A 659 13.52 -21.26 18.91
CA PRO A 659 12.86 -22.25 18.10
C PRO A 659 11.42 -22.48 18.54
N ASN A 660 10.51 -22.69 17.60
CA ASN A 660 9.10 -22.98 17.84
C ASN A 660 8.69 -24.26 17.13
N ARG A 661 7.83 -25.06 17.78
CA ARG A 661 7.25 -26.27 17.20
C ARG A 661 5.94 -25.96 16.47
N VAL A 662 5.70 -26.68 15.41
CA VAL A 662 4.44 -26.66 14.67
C VAL A 662 4.06 -28.07 14.25
N SER A 663 2.79 -28.42 14.44
CA SER A 663 2.20 -29.63 13.87
C SER A 663 1.63 -29.28 12.49
N VAL A 664 2.12 -29.96 11.46
CA VAL A 664 1.74 -29.68 10.07
C VAL A 664 0.85 -30.76 9.45
N GLY A 665 0.76 -31.95 10.10
CA GLY A 665 0.11 -33.14 9.54
C GLY A 665 0.94 -33.80 8.44
N ALA A 666 0.43 -34.90 7.90
CA ALA A 666 1.13 -35.70 6.90
C ALA A 666 1.01 -35.17 5.47
N GLY A 667 1.90 -35.60 4.59
CA GLY A 667 1.82 -35.36 3.14
C GLY A 667 2.46 -34.07 2.65
N TRP A 668 3.25 -33.38 3.50
CA TRP A 668 3.98 -32.19 3.12
C TRP A 668 5.42 -32.50 2.70
N VAL A 669 5.91 -31.68 1.77
CA VAL A 669 7.31 -31.67 1.33
C VAL A 669 7.86 -30.28 1.54
N SER A 670 9.13 -30.19 1.94
CA SER A 670 9.83 -28.89 2.02
C SER A 670 10.03 -28.33 0.60
N ALA A 671 9.48 -27.14 0.33
CA ALA A 671 9.68 -26.48 -0.96
C ALA A 671 11.15 -26.08 -1.21
N LEU A 672 11.96 -25.97 -0.15
CA LEU A 672 13.38 -25.61 -0.25
C LEU A 672 14.31 -26.81 -0.40
N THR A 673 14.01 -27.97 0.19
CA THR A 673 14.91 -29.12 0.18
C THR A 673 14.38 -30.31 -0.59
N GLY A 674 13.07 -30.38 -0.86
CA GLY A 674 12.41 -31.54 -1.47
C GLY A 674 12.20 -32.71 -0.51
N GLU A 675 12.55 -32.57 0.76
CA GLU A 675 12.42 -33.65 1.76
C GLU A 675 10.99 -33.73 2.29
N SER A 676 10.53 -34.95 2.57
CA SER A 676 9.27 -35.17 3.25
C SER A 676 9.30 -34.64 4.67
N ILE A 677 8.25 -33.93 5.07
CA ILE A 677 8.13 -33.31 6.38
C ILE A 677 7.29 -34.19 7.30
N SER A 678 7.80 -34.44 8.52
CA SER A 678 7.07 -35.16 9.56
C SER A 678 5.93 -34.31 10.15
N ASP A 679 5.02 -34.97 10.87
CA ASP A 679 3.85 -34.33 11.48
C ASP A 679 4.20 -33.16 12.42
N GLU A 680 5.32 -33.25 13.12
CA GLU A 680 5.82 -32.20 14.02
C GLU A 680 7.21 -31.73 13.59
N VAL A 681 7.37 -30.42 13.44
CA VAL A 681 8.61 -29.80 12.98
C VAL A 681 9.02 -28.66 13.90
N VAL A 682 10.33 -28.51 14.11
CA VAL A 682 10.91 -27.34 14.79
C VAL A 682 11.35 -26.33 13.76
N VAL A 683 10.80 -25.12 13.81
CA VAL A 683 11.25 -23.98 13.01
C VAL A 683 12.23 -23.16 13.83
N GLY A 684 13.44 -22.98 13.32
CA GLY A 684 14.52 -22.27 13.99
C GLY A 684 14.20 -20.81 14.31
N ALA A 685 14.99 -20.17 15.14
CA ALA A 685 14.85 -18.75 15.45
C ALA A 685 15.10 -17.87 14.21
N ASN A 686 14.23 -16.89 13.94
CA ASN A 686 14.27 -16.05 12.72
C ASN A 686 14.35 -16.86 11.42
N ASP A 687 13.70 -18.01 11.37
CA ASP A 687 13.75 -18.92 10.24
C ASP A 687 12.37 -19.15 9.64
N VAL A 688 12.33 -19.74 8.44
CA VAL A 688 11.13 -19.98 7.65
C VAL A 688 11.13 -21.42 7.14
N LEU A 689 10.07 -22.15 7.44
CA LEU A 689 9.75 -23.42 6.82
C LEU A 689 8.71 -23.16 5.72
N ILE A 690 8.95 -23.68 4.53
CA ILE A 690 8.02 -23.56 3.41
C ILE A 690 7.60 -24.98 2.99
N LEU A 691 6.33 -25.26 3.21
CA LEU A 691 5.70 -26.52 2.91
C LEU A 691 5.06 -26.46 1.52
N SER A 692 5.12 -27.55 0.77
CA SER A 692 4.43 -27.71 -0.50
C SER A 692 3.65 -29.00 -0.54
N GLN A 693 2.47 -28.98 -1.16
CA GLN A 693 1.59 -30.13 -1.34
C GLN A 693 0.83 -29.97 -2.65
N PRO A 694 0.74 -31.01 -3.49
CA PRO A 694 -0.13 -31.00 -4.65
C PRO A 694 -1.59 -30.76 -4.25
N ILE A 695 -2.34 -30.04 -5.09
CA ILE A 695 -3.79 -29.89 -4.93
C ILE A 695 -4.42 -31.11 -5.58
N GLU A 696 -4.98 -32.02 -4.76
CA GLU A 696 -5.67 -33.22 -5.26
C GLU A 696 -6.96 -32.85 -6.00
N GLY A 697 -7.07 -33.26 -7.24
CA GLY A 697 -8.31 -33.48 -7.97
C GLY A 697 -9.17 -32.26 -8.31
N ARG A 698 -8.98 -31.70 -9.48
CA ARG A 698 -10.10 -31.21 -10.34
C ARG A 698 -10.39 -32.19 -11.46
#